data_722c5e69e4ee5dd04890d2d7e54d7dd3
#
_entry.id   722c5e69e4ee5dd04890d2d7e54d7dd3
#
_cell.length_a   1.000
_cell.length_b   1.000
_cell.length_c   1.000
_cell.angle_alpha   90.00
_cell.angle_beta   90.00
_cell.angle_gamma   90.00
#
_symmetry.space_group_name_H-M   'P 1'
#
loop_
_entity.id
_entity.type
_entity.pdbx_description
1 polymer ?
#
loop_
_entity_poly.entity_id
_entity_poly.type
_entity_poly.pdbx_seq_one_letter_code
_entity_poly.pdbx_strand_id
1 'polypeptide(L)'
;MSDYKSTLNLPETGFPMRGDLAKREPGMLQRWYADNLYGIIREAKKGKKTFILHDGPPYANGSIHIGHSVNKILKDIIVKSKGMAGYDSPYVPGWDCHGLPIEHKVEQMIGKPGEKVTAAEFREACRKYAAEQVEGQKADFIRLGVLGDWDRPYLTMDFGTEANIIRALSKIIGNGHLHKGAKPVHWCLDCRSALAEAEVEYYDKTSPSIDVMFNAIDADAVRQAFDVAQVNGPISMVIWTTTPWTLPANRAISLNAEFEYQLLQIDGRALILAKDLVESVMKRAGVSEWQVLGECKGAALELQKFQHPFLALESLVVLGDHVTLEAGTGAVHTAPGHGPDDYVIGQKYGIETANPVGPDGRYLPGTYPTLDGVNVFKANDMIVELLKEKGALLHVEKLLHSYPHCWRHKTPIIFRATPQWFISMDQKGLRAQSLKEIKGVQWIPDWGQARIESMVANRPDWCISRQRTWGVPMALFVHKESEVLHPDTLALMEKVAQRVEQEGIQAWWDLDPRELMGDDADHYVKVPDTLDVWVDSGSTSYSVVDARPEFGGHAPDLYLEGSDQHRGWFMSSLMISTAMKGKAPYRQVLTHGFTVDGQGRKMSKSIGNTVAPQDVMNKLGADILRLWVASTDYSGEMAVSDEILKRSADAYRRIRNTARFLLANLSGFNPATDLVKPEEMVVVDRWAVGRAQAAQAISLPLTRTTISTK
;
A
#
# COMPACT_ATOMS: atom_id res chain seq x y z
N MET A 1 70.68 21.77 -30.00
CA MET A 1 69.38 22.37 -29.72
C MET A 1 69.22 22.37 -28.20
N SER A 2 69.05 23.55 -27.64
CA SER A 2 68.80 23.71 -26.20
C SER A 2 67.44 23.04 -25.85
N ASP A 3 67.45 22.10 -24.93
CA ASP A 3 66.19 21.46 -24.47
C ASP A 3 65.44 22.44 -23.57
N TYR A 4 64.45 23.14 -24.14
CA TYR A 4 63.59 24.10 -23.45
C TYR A 4 62.50 23.43 -22.60
N LYS A 5 62.45 22.10 -22.50
CA LYS A 5 61.43 21.41 -21.71
C LYS A 5 61.44 21.81 -20.24
N SER A 6 62.60 22.06 -19.67
CA SER A 6 62.78 22.51 -18.29
C SER A 6 62.27 23.92 -18.01
N THR A 7 62.05 24.71 -19.07
CA THR A 7 61.54 26.09 -18.94
C THR A 7 60.02 26.21 -19.14
N LEU A 8 59.38 25.07 -19.48
CA LEU A 8 57.93 25.05 -19.71
C LEU A 8 57.21 24.84 -18.36
N ASN A 9 56.40 25.78 -17.97
CA ASN A 9 55.45 25.63 -16.85
C ASN A 9 54.19 24.99 -17.35
N LEU A 10 54.23 23.66 -17.52
CA LEU A 10 53.08 22.88 -17.95
C LEU A 10 52.20 22.50 -16.76
N PRO A 11 50.88 22.73 -16.84
CA PRO A 11 49.95 22.30 -15.81
C PRO A 11 50.01 20.79 -15.58
N GLU A 12 50.32 20.37 -14.35
CA GLU A 12 50.40 18.96 -13.96
C GLU A 12 49.39 18.63 -12.85
N THR A 13 48.85 17.43 -12.89
CA THR A 13 47.96 16.96 -11.83
C THR A 13 47.94 15.41 -11.77
N GLY A 14 47.94 14.89 -10.57
CA GLY A 14 47.70 13.47 -10.32
C GLY A 14 46.24 13.05 -10.57
N PHE A 15 45.35 14.01 -10.93
CA PHE A 15 43.95 13.70 -11.23
C PHE A 15 43.86 12.91 -12.54
N PRO A 16 43.34 11.67 -12.56
CA PRO A 16 43.39 10.79 -13.71
C PRO A 16 42.67 11.35 -14.92
N MET A 17 43.23 11.14 -16.12
CA MET A 17 42.61 11.62 -17.37
C MET A 17 41.26 10.94 -17.66
N ARG A 18 41.17 9.62 -17.44
CA ARG A 18 39.92 8.87 -17.64
C ARG A 18 39.12 8.75 -16.34
N GLY A 19 37.80 8.86 -16.43
CA GLY A 19 36.89 8.64 -15.31
C GLY A 19 36.90 7.18 -14.85
N ASP A 20 36.71 6.26 -15.77
CA ASP A 20 36.64 4.81 -15.58
C ASP A 20 35.84 4.43 -14.31
N LEU A 21 34.65 5.09 -14.13
CA LEU A 21 33.87 5.02 -12.90
C LEU A 21 33.52 3.58 -12.50
N ALA A 22 33.01 2.79 -13.46
CA ALA A 22 32.64 1.40 -13.21
C ALA A 22 33.76 0.58 -12.56
N LYS A 23 35.05 0.88 -12.91
CA LYS A 23 36.21 0.18 -12.34
C LYS A 23 36.75 0.82 -11.07
N ARG A 24 36.64 2.15 -10.95
CA ARG A 24 37.27 2.90 -9.85
C ARG A 24 36.40 3.04 -8.63
N GLU A 25 35.08 3.16 -8.81
CA GLU A 25 34.15 3.35 -7.70
C GLU A 25 34.20 2.22 -6.66
N PRO A 26 34.29 0.92 -7.03
CA PRO A 26 34.42 -0.14 -6.02
C PRO A 26 35.60 0.05 -5.08
N GLY A 27 36.76 0.44 -5.60
CA GLY A 27 37.93 0.73 -4.79
C GLY A 27 37.82 1.99 -3.94
N MET A 28 37.01 3.01 -4.40
CA MET A 28 36.70 4.18 -3.60
C MET A 28 35.78 3.82 -2.42
N LEU A 29 34.75 3.03 -2.67
CA LEU A 29 33.85 2.53 -1.62
C LEU A 29 34.60 1.69 -0.60
N GLN A 30 35.46 0.76 -1.06
CA GLN A 30 36.26 -0.05 -0.16
C GLN A 30 37.10 0.82 0.81
N ARG A 31 37.69 1.92 0.33
CA ARG A 31 38.40 2.87 1.19
C ARG A 31 37.49 3.58 2.17
N TRP A 32 36.30 4.05 1.73
CA TRP A 32 35.35 4.71 2.62
C TRP A 32 34.95 3.83 3.81
N TYR A 33 34.76 2.53 3.56
CA TYR A 33 34.44 1.58 4.63
C TYR A 33 35.65 1.19 5.49
N ALA A 34 36.80 0.99 4.87
CA ALA A 34 38.06 0.73 5.62
C ALA A 34 38.43 1.88 6.56
N ASP A 35 38.23 3.12 6.10
CA ASP A 35 38.49 4.34 6.86
C ASP A 35 37.33 4.69 7.83
N ASN A 36 36.26 3.91 7.87
CA ASN A 36 35.02 4.22 8.63
C ASN A 36 34.51 5.65 8.41
N LEU A 37 34.40 6.05 7.14
CA LEU A 37 34.01 7.44 6.77
C LEU A 37 32.69 7.85 7.42
N TYR A 38 31.68 6.96 7.48
CA TYR A 38 30.40 7.27 8.11
C TYR A 38 30.58 7.57 9.60
N GLY A 39 31.34 6.75 10.34
CA GLY A 39 31.64 6.98 11.74
C GLY A 39 32.39 8.29 11.99
N ILE A 40 33.38 8.63 11.13
CA ILE A 40 34.09 9.93 11.19
C ILE A 40 33.12 11.09 11.03
N ILE A 41 32.20 11.03 10.07
CA ILE A 41 31.20 12.08 9.87
C ILE A 41 30.27 12.19 11.09
N ARG A 42 29.82 11.06 11.64
CA ARG A 42 28.96 11.05 12.85
C ARG A 42 29.66 11.71 14.03
N GLU A 43 30.91 11.38 14.31
CA GLU A 43 31.66 11.99 15.41
C GLU A 43 31.89 13.48 15.18
N ALA A 44 32.26 13.90 13.94
CA ALA A 44 32.46 15.32 13.61
C ALA A 44 31.17 16.16 13.73
N LYS A 45 29.99 15.54 13.67
CA LYS A 45 28.69 16.20 13.77
C LYS A 45 28.03 16.09 15.15
N LYS A 46 28.64 15.37 16.07
CA LYS A 46 28.14 15.18 17.43
C LYS A 46 27.83 16.49 18.12
N GLY A 47 26.63 16.61 18.72
CA GLY A 47 26.14 17.80 19.39
C GLY A 47 25.68 18.94 18.47
N LYS A 48 25.68 18.75 17.14
CA LYS A 48 25.05 19.66 16.20
C LYS A 48 23.53 19.49 16.18
N LYS A 49 22.81 20.47 15.61
CA LYS A 49 21.37 20.34 15.41
C LYS A 49 21.06 19.11 14.56
N THR A 50 20.19 18.25 15.06
CA THR A 50 19.81 17.00 14.40
C THR A 50 18.85 17.26 13.24
N PHE A 51 19.01 16.50 12.14
CA PHE A 51 18.05 16.37 11.06
C PHE A 51 17.87 14.88 10.74
N ILE A 52 16.68 14.35 10.98
CA ILE A 52 16.38 12.94 10.81
C ILE A 52 15.58 12.74 9.53
N LEU A 53 16.19 12.13 8.51
CA LEU A 53 15.50 11.48 7.42
C LEU A 53 15.31 10.00 7.76
N HIS A 54 14.10 9.62 8.13
CA HIS A 54 13.79 8.22 8.42
C HIS A 54 13.60 7.44 7.11
N ASP A 55 14.28 6.34 6.98
CA ASP A 55 14.22 5.50 5.79
C ASP A 55 12.95 4.65 5.78
N GLY A 56 12.10 4.81 4.75
CA GLY A 56 11.02 3.86 4.50
C GLY A 56 11.61 2.53 4.05
N PRO A 57 11.22 1.42 4.71
CA PRO A 57 11.87 0.14 4.48
C PRO A 57 11.43 -0.46 3.14
N PRO A 58 12.37 -0.66 2.18
CA PRO A 58 12.06 -1.47 1.01
C PRO A 58 11.75 -2.91 1.41
N TYR A 59 10.97 -3.59 0.59
CA TYR A 59 10.60 -4.97 0.85
C TYR A 59 11.79 -5.92 0.60
N ALA A 60 12.06 -6.83 1.54
CA ALA A 60 13.16 -7.79 1.46
C ALA A 60 12.84 -8.95 0.50
N ASN A 61 12.59 -8.63 -0.77
CA ASN A 61 12.24 -9.62 -1.80
C ASN A 61 12.66 -9.18 -3.21
N GLY A 62 13.65 -9.86 -3.77
CA GLY A 62 14.15 -9.62 -5.12
C GLY A 62 15.19 -8.49 -5.20
N SER A 63 15.76 -8.33 -6.40
CA SER A 63 16.76 -7.31 -6.69
C SER A 63 16.16 -5.90 -6.72
N ILE A 64 16.97 -4.90 -6.43
CA ILE A 64 16.55 -3.50 -6.57
C ILE A 64 16.27 -3.16 -8.04
N HIS A 65 15.37 -2.23 -8.26
CA HIS A 65 15.06 -1.65 -9.58
C HIS A 65 15.41 -0.16 -9.61
N ILE A 66 15.27 0.47 -10.77
CA ILE A 66 15.67 1.87 -10.97
C ILE A 66 14.93 2.84 -10.03
N GLY A 67 13.66 2.57 -9.68
CA GLY A 67 12.91 3.36 -8.70
C GLY A 67 13.52 3.33 -7.30
N HIS A 68 14.02 2.17 -6.83
CA HIS A 68 14.78 2.09 -5.58
C HIS A 68 16.05 2.94 -5.64
N SER A 69 16.73 2.96 -6.80
CA SER A 69 17.93 3.78 -6.98
C SER A 69 17.62 5.26 -6.89
N VAL A 70 16.55 5.73 -7.54
CA VAL A 70 16.09 7.13 -7.41
C VAL A 70 15.84 7.48 -5.95
N ASN A 71 15.05 6.68 -5.27
CA ASN A 71 14.69 6.87 -3.86
C ASN A 71 15.91 7.00 -2.95
N LYS A 72 16.80 5.99 -2.99
CA LYS A 72 18.01 5.96 -2.13
C LYS A 72 19.01 7.05 -2.49
N ILE A 73 19.17 7.38 -3.76
CA ILE A 73 20.05 8.49 -4.19
C ILE A 73 19.51 9.84 -3.69
N LEU A 74 18.21 10.10 -3.81
CA LEU A 74 17.60 11.34 -3.27
C LEU A 74 17.81 11.45 -1.76
N LYS A 75 17.56 10.38 -1.02
CA LYS A 75 17.80 10.33 0.44
C LYS A 75 19.25 10.61 0.78
N ASP A 76 20.20 9.98 0.10
CA ASP A 76 21.63 10.18 0.33
C ASP A 76 22.08 11.61 -0.01
N ILE A 77 21.57 12.21 -1.09
CA ILE A 77 21.85 13.62 -1.44
C ILE A 77 21.35 14.55 -0.33
N ILE A 78 20.14 14.32 0.20
CA ILE A 78 19.58 15.15 1.28
C ILE A 78 20.40 15.00 2.56
N VAL A 79 20.69 13.78 2.99
CA VAL A 79 21.47 13.52 4.19
C VAL A 79 22.85 14.18 4.11
N LYS A 80 23.57 13.98 2.99
CA LYS A 80 24.88 14.61 2.75
C LYS A 80 24.79 16.13 2.72
N SER A 81 23.78 16.69 2.04
CA SER A 81 23.54 18.12 1.96
C SER A 81 23.28 18.73 3.34
N LYS A 82 22.42 18.12 4.15
CA LYS A 82 22.17 18.55 5.54
C LYS A 82 23.43 18.45 6.40
N GLY A 83 24.21 17.36 6.26
CA GLY A 83 25.51 17.23 6.91
C GLY A 83 26.48 18.36 6.53
N MET A 84 26.60 18.70 5.24
CA MET A 84 27.43 19.81 4.77
C MET A 84 26.90 21.18 5.27
N ALA A 85 25.59 21.33 5.42
CA ALA A 85 24.97 22.53 6.00
C ALA A 85 25.10 22.62 7.53
N GLY A 86 25.82 21.72 8.18
CA GLY A 86 26.14 21.78 9.61
C GLY A 86 25.23 20.99 10.53
N TYR A 87 24.31 20.20 9.99
CA TYR A 87 23.44 19.34 10.79
C TYR A 87 24.12 18.03 11.14
N ASP A 88 23.70 17.40 12.24
CA ASP A 88 23.88 16.01 12.53
C ASP A 88 22.73 15.24 11.88
N SER A 89 23.02 14.51 10.80
CA SER A 89 22.01 13.79 10.00
C SER A 89 22.33 12.30 9.95
N PRO A 90 21.90 11.52 10.98
CA PRO A 90 22.07 10.07 10.97
C PRO A 90 21.17 9.45 9.89
N TYR A 91 21.69 8.44 9.21
CA TYR A 91 20.94 7.64 8.25
C TYR A 91 21.06 6.15 8.60
N VAL A 92 19.96 5.57 9.02
CA VAL A 92 19.83 4.15 9.35
C VAL A 92 18.94 3.52 8.29
N PRO A 93 19.49 2.70 7.38
CA PRO A 93 18.70 2.01 6.38
C PRO A 93 17.83 0.94 7.03
N GLY A 94 16.68 0.62 6.39
CA GLY A 94 15.78 -0.39 6.91
C GLY A 94 15.19 -1.28 5.85
N TRP A 95 14.60 -2.41 6.28
CA TRP A 95 13.89 -3.36 5.43
C TRP A 95 12.61 -3.86 6.08
N ASP A 96 11.57 -4.04 5.24
CA ASP A 96 10.34 -4.73 5.59
C ASP A 96 10.46 -6.21 5.22
N CYS A 97 10.34 -7.09 6.23
CA CYS A 97 10.76 -8.49 6.14
C CYS A 97 9.65 -9.51 6.34
N HIS A 98 8.39 -9.11 6.54
CA HIS A 98 7.27 -10.02 6.76
C HIS A 98 6.27 -10.02 5.60
N GLY A 99 5.32 -10.94 5.64
CA GLY A 99 4.12 -10.94 4.83
C GLY A 99 4.19 -11.76 3.54
N LEU A 100 3.14 -11.63 2.75
CA LEU A 100 2.82 -12.48 1.62
C LEU A 100 3.91 -12.63 0.54
N PRO A 101 4.62 -11.58 0.10
CA PRO A 101 5.59 -11.76 -0.98
C PRO A 101 6.75 -12.70 -0.64
N ILE A 102 7.17 -12.71 0.62
CA ILE A 102 8.19 -13.63 1.14
C ILE A 102 7.60 -15.03 1.30
N GLU A 103 6.44 -15.15 1.98
CA GLU A 103 5.74 -16.44 2.13
C GLU A 103 5.54 -17.13 0.80
N HIS A 104 4.97 -16.43 -0.19
CA HIS A 104 4.70 -17.00 -1.51
C HIS A 104 5.98 -17.52 -2.20
N LYS A 105 7.09 -16.80 -2.04
CA LYS A 105 8.35 -17.24 -2.61
C LYS A 105 8.89 -18.48 -1.92
N VAL A 106 8.85 -18.50 -0.59
CA VAL A 106 9.30 -19.65 0.21
C VAL A 106 8.38 -20.86 -0.02
N GLU A 107 7.06 -20.64 -0.13
CA GLU A 107 6.10 -21.69 -0.47
C GLU A 107 6.42 -22.37 -1.82
N GLN A 108 6.84 -21.58 -2.82
CA GLN A 108 7.29 -22.13 -4.10
C GLN A 108 8.57 -22.97 -3.98
N MET A 109 9.44 -22.67 -3.00
CA MET A 109 10.71 -23.36 -2.78
C MET A 109 10.56 -24.66 -1.98
N ILE A 110 9.80 -24.64 -0.89
CA ILE A 110 9.73 -25.75 0.08
C ILE A 110 8.32 -26.32 0.28
N GLY A 111 7.29 -25.70 -0.29
CA GLY A 111 5.86 -26.13 -0.17
C GLY A 111 5.12 -25.44 0.96
N LYS A 112 3.83 -25.72 1.06
CA LYS A 112 2.91 -25.08 2.00
C LYS A 112 3.12 -25.54 3.44
N PRO A 113 3.06 -24.58 4.41
CA PRO A 113 3.07 -24.95 5.83
C PRO A 113 1.82 -25.79 6.18
N GLY A 114 2.02 -26.80 7.01
CA GLY A 114 0.97 -27.76 7.40
C GLY A 114 0.69 -28.89 6.39
N GLU A 115 1.25 -28.80 5.17
CA GLU A 115 1.15 -29.86 4.15
C GLU A 115 2.49 -30.59 3.93
N LYS A 116 3.56 -29.84 3.68
CA LYS A 116 4.90 -30.38 3.39
C LYS A 116 5.94 -30.07 4.45
N VAL A 117 5.79 -28.96 5.14
CA VAL A 117 6.68 -28.49 6.20
C VAL A 117 5.85 -28.01 7.38
N THR A 118 6.43 -28.02 8.57
CA THR A 118 5.80 -27.43 9.76
C THR A 118 5.75 -25.90 9.66
N ALA A 119 4.84 -25.26 10.40
CA ALA A 119 4.78 -23.81 10.44
C ALA A 119 6.04 -23.18 11.02
N ALA A 120 6.72 -23.85 11.96
CA ALA A 120 7.99 -23.38 12.53
C ALA A 120 9.12 -23.40 11.48
N GLU A 121 9.30 -24.51 10.78
CA GLU A 121 10.28 -24.65 9.68
C GLU A 121 10.01 -23.62 8.58
N PHE A 122 8.74 -23.39 8.27
CA PHE A 122 8.35 -22.38 7.27
C PHE A 122 8.72 -20.96 7.70
N ARG A 123 8.47 -20.58 8.96
CA ARG A 123 8.87 -19.27 9.50
C ARG A 123 10.38 -19.08 9.49
N GLU A 124 11.14 -20.10 9.87
CA GLU A 124 12.60 -20.06 9.81
C GLU A 124 13.10 -19.88 8.37
N ALA A 125 12.54 -20.61 7.41
CA ALA A 125 12.85 -20.47 5.99
C ALA A 125 12.52 -19.07 5.45
N CYS A 126 11.41 -18.46 5.87
CA CYS A 126 11.05 -17.09 5.51
C CYS A 126 12.05 -16.07 6.06
N ARG A 127 12.45 -16.20 7.32
CA ARG A 127 13.47 -15.34 7.96
C ARG A 127 14.80 -15.43 7.23
N LYS A 128 15.25 -16.64 6.94
CA LYS A 128 16.50 -16.88 6.18
C LYS A 128 16.42 -16.26 4.78
N TYR A 129 15.36 -16.52 4.06
CA TYR A 129 15.15 -15.94 2.72
C TYR A 129 15.18 -14.41 2.77
N ALA A 130 14.45 -13.78 3.70
CA ALA A 130 14.45 -12.34 3.86
C ALA A 130 15.85 -11.78 4.15
N ALA A 131 16.61 -12.42 5.04
CA ALA A 131 17.99 -12.04 5.35
C ALA A 131 18.91 -12.08 4.11
N GLU A 132 18.79 -13.12 3.28
CA GLU A 132 19.54 -13.22 2.02
C GLU A 132 19.20 -12.09 1.05
N GLN A 133 17.91 -11.72 0.96
CA GLN A 133 17.47 -10.60 0.11
C GLN A 133 17.97 -9.25 0.64
N VAL A 134 17.96 -9.05 1.95
CA VAL A 134 18.51 -7.85 2.60
C VAL A 134 19.98 -7.67 2.23
N GLU A 135 20.82 -8.71 2.36
CA GLU A 135 22.24 -8.63 2.04
C GLU A 135 22.47 -8.31 0.55
N GLY A 136 21.69 -8.90 -0.35
CA GLY A 136 21.77 -8.58 -1.78
C GLY A 136 21.43 -7.13 -2.10
N GLN A 137 20.33 -6.63 -1.57
CA GLN A 137 19.89 -5.24 -1.76
C GLN A 137 20.84 -4.25 -1.09
N LYS A 138 21.36 -4.57 0.11
CA LYS A 138 22.35 -3.78 0.82
C LYS A 138 23.62 -3.59 -0.02
N ALA A 139 24.12 -4.65 -0.61
CA ALA A 139 25.29 -4.59 -1.49
C ALA A 139 25.04 -3.63 -2.69
N ASP A 140 23.87 -3.69 -3.29
CA ASP A 140 23.49 -2.80 -4.38
C ASP A 140 23.38 -1.33 -3.95
N PHE A 141 22.79 -1.04 -2.77
CA PHE A 141 22.70 0.32 -2.23
C PHE A 141 24.06 0.90 -1.83
N ILE A 142 24.93 0.08 -1.27
CA ILE A 142 26.35 0.43 -1.02
C ILE A 142 27.02 0.76 -2.35
N ARG A 143 26.80 -0.06 -3.39
CA ARG A 143 27.40 0.17 -4.72
C ARG A 143 26.91 1.46 -5.38
N LEU A 144 25.69 1.94 -5.07
CA LEU A 144 25.17 3.25 -5.46
C LEU A 144 25.89 4.43 -4.78
N GLY A 145 26.75 4.17 -3.79
CA GLY A 145 27.45 5.18 -3.01
C GLY A 145 26.60 5.82 -1.92
N VAL A 146 25.54 5.15 -1.49
CA VAL A 146 24.72 5.58 -0.36
C VAL A 146 25.50 5.36 0.94
N LEU A 147 25.62 6.40 1.75
CA LEU A 147 26.36 6.37 3.01
C LEU A 147 25.40 6.33 4.19
N GLY A 148 25.57 5.36 5.08
CA GLY A 148 24.70 5.13 6.24
C GLY A 148 25.24 4.10 7.20
N ASP A 149 24.48 3.80 8.26
CA ASP A 149 24.80 2.75 9.23
C ASP A 149 24.42 1.37 8.68
N TRP A 150 25.22 0.87 7.75
CA TRP A 150 25.01 -0.43 7.11
C TRP A 150 25.33 -1.62 8.02
N ASP A 151 26.06 -1.40 9.11
CA ASP A 151 26.39 -2.45 10.07
C ASP A 151 25.25 -2.71 11.05
N ARG A 152 24.40 -1.71 11.28
CA ARG A 152 23.25 -1.79 12.18
C ARG A 152 21.98 -1.25 11.52
N PRO A 153 21.57 -1.79 10.37
CA PRO A 153 20.29 -1.43 9.77
C PRO A 153 19.16 -1.80 10.72
N TYR A 154 17.93 -1.38 10.42
CA TYR A 154 16.77 -1.95 11.08
C TYR A 154 16.05 -2.93 10.16
N LEU A 155 15.65 -4.05 10.71
CA LEU A 155 14.81 -5.03 10.02
C LEU A 155 13.52 -5.19 10.81
N THR A 156 12.36 -5.21 10.12
CA THR A 156 11.09 -5.45 10.83
C THR A 156 11.05 -6.83 11.48
N MET A 157 11.92 -7.76 11.04
CA MET A 157 12.10 -9.10 11.63
C MET A 157 13.16 -9.18 12.71
N ASP A 158 13.83 -8.08 13.10
CA ASP A 158 14.69 -8.10 14.28
C ASP A 158 13.84 -8.33 15.53
N PHE A 159 14.27 -9.20 16.43
CA PHE A 159 13.48 -9.60 17.60
C PHE A 159 13.00 -8.40 18.43
N GLY A 160 13.89 -7.41 18.63
CA GLY A 160 13.52 -6.17 19.30
C GLY A 160 12.50 -5.34 18.54
N THR A 161 12.56 -5.34 17.20
CA THR A 161 11.58 -4.65 16.35
C THR A 161 10.24 -5.38 16.37
N GLU A 162 10.23 -6.72 16.25
CA GLU A 162 9.02 -7.56 16.38
C GLU A 162 8.32 -7.30 17.74
N ALA A 163 9.08 -7.27 18.83
CA ALA A 163 8.56 -6.96 20.15
C ALA A 163 7.96 -5.54 20.24
N ASN A 164 8.62 -4.55 19.64
CA ASN A 164 8.14 -3.18 19.62
C ASN A 164 6.90 -2.98 18.73
N ILE A 165 6.73 -3.79 17.68
CA ILE A 165 5.49 -3.82 16.88
C ILE A 165 4.32 -4.32 17.75
N ILE A 166 4.52 -5.37 18.57
CA ILE A 166 3.51 -5.83 19.54
C ILE A 166 3.19 -4.73 20.55
N ARG A 167 4.20 -4.03 21.08
CA ARG A 167 4.02 -2.90 21.99
C ARG A 167 3.28 -1.72 21.33
N ALA A 168 3.51 -1.47 20.03
CA ALA A 168 2.75 -0.47 19.26
C ALA A 168 1.26 -0.83 19.21
N LEU A 169 0.94 -2.08 18.88
CA LEU A 169 -0.44 -2.56 18.92
C LEU A 169 -1.06 -2.44 20.32
N SER A 170 -0.32 -2.80 21.35
CA SER A 170 -0.77 -2.66 22.76
C SER A 170 -1.16 -1.22 23.09
N LYS A 171 -0.40 -0.22 22.65
CA LYS A 171 -0.75 1.21 22.82
C LYS A 171 -2.01 1.60 22.07
N ILE A 172 -2.19 1.11 20.84
CA ILE A 172 -3.41 1.34 20.03
C ILE A 172 -4.64 0.77 20.76
N ILE A 173 -4.51 -0.43 21.33
CA ILE A 173 -5.56 -1.08 22.12
C ILE A 173 -5.85 -0.28 23.38
N GLY A 174 -4.82 0.13 24.12
CA GLY A 174 -4.96 0.94 25.35
C GLY A 174 -5.69 2.27 25.10
N ASN A 175 -5.55 2.85 23.90
CA ASN A 175 -6.28 4.05 23.48
C ASN A 175 -7.70 3.74 22.94
N GLY A 176 -8.11 2.47 22.89
CA GLY A 176 -9.45 2.04 22.50
C GLY A 176 -9.76 2.09 21.02
N HIS A 177 -8.76 2.03 20.16
CA HIS A 177 -8.95 2.06 18.71
C HIS A 177 -9.21 0.68 18.07
N LEU A 178 -8.92 -0.43 18.77
CA LEU A 178 -9.12 -1.79 18.27
C LEU A 178 -10.54 -2.29 18.54
N HIS A 179 -11.16 -2.91 17.53
CA HIS A 179 -12.39 -3.67 17.72
C HIS A 179 -12.41 -4.93 16.84
N LYS A 180 -13.19 -5.93 17.24
CA LYS A 180 -13.48 -7.12 16.46
C LYS A 180 -14.82 -6.94 15.72
N GLY A 181 -14.92 -7.39 14.48
CA GLY A 181 -16.14 -7.32 13.71
C GLY A 181 -16.15 -8.28 12.53
N ALA A 182 -17.34 -8.69 12.11
CA ALA A 182 -17.55 -9.50 10.91
C ALA A 182 -18.06 -8.58 9.79
N LYS A 183 -17.14 -7.92 9.08
CA LYS A 183 -17.43 -7.02 7.96
C LYS A 183 -16.92 -7.64 6.65
N PRO A 184 -17.51 -7.31 5.48
CA PRO A 184 -16.93 -7.66 4.19
C PRO A 184 -15.54 -7.03 4.04
N VAL A 185 -14.53 -7.86 3.83
CA VAL A 185 -13.16 -7.45 3.56
C VAL A 185 -12.73 -7.98 2.20
N HIS A 186 -11.75 -7.33 1.57
CA HIS A 186 -11.08 -7.92 0.41
C HIS A 186 -10.46 -9.25 0.81
N TRP A 187 -10.81 -10.32 0.11
CA TRP A 187 -10.40 -11.68 0.43
C TRP A 187 -9.80 -12.36 -0.79
N CYS A 188 -8.56 -12.80 -0.67
CA CYS A 188 -7.86 -13.57 -1.69
C CYS A 188 -8.10 -15.08 -1.46
N LEU A 189 -8.63 -15.76 -2.46
CA LEU A 189 -8.95 -17.19 -2.38
C LEU A 189 -7.70 -18.08 -2.38
N ASP A 190 -6.65 -17.64 -3.07
CA ASP A 190 -5.36 -18.35 -3.13
C ASP A 190 -4.59 -18.22 -1.82
N CYS A 191 -4.57 -17.01 -1.26
CA CYS A 191 -3.96 -16.75 0.04
C CYS A 191 -4.79 -17.30 1.21
N ARG A 192 -6.11 -17.42 1.05
CA ARG A 192 -7.08 -17.68 2.13
C ARG A 192 -6.97 -16.67 3.27
N SER A 193 -6.81 -15.40 2.92
CA SER A 193 -6.57 -14.32 3.88
C SER A 193 -7.17 -13.00 3.41
N ALA A 194 -7.47 -12.14 4.38
CA ALA A 194 -7.81 -10.74 4.13
C ALA A 194 -6.65 -9.98 3.48
N LEU A 195 -6.99 -8.96 2.67
CA LEU A 195 -6.05 -8.04 2.04
C LEU A 195 -6.34 -6.60 2.50
N ALA A 196 -5.28 -5.80 2.62
CA ALA A 196 -5.41 -4.35 2.73
C ALA A 196 -5.79 -3.74 1.36
N GLU A 197 -6.35 -2.53 1.36
CA GLU A 197 -6.65 -1.79 0.12
C GLU A 197 -5.41 -1.59 -0.77
N ALA A 198 -4.25 -1.37 -0.17
CA ALA A 198 -2.97 -1.23 -0.87
C ALA A 198 -2.48 -2.53 -1.52
N GLU A 199 -3.08 -3.68 -1.18
CA GLU A 199 -2.75 -5.00 -1.72
C GLU A 199 -3.71 -5.43 -2.85
N VAL A 200 -4.59 -4.52 -3.30
CA VAL A 200 -5.56 -4.75 -4.37
C VAL A 200 -5.17 -3.96 -5.61
N GLU A 201 -5.14 -4.65 -6.74
CA GLU A 201 -4.96 -4.07 -8.06
C GLU A 201 -6.20 -4.32 -8.91
N TYR A 202 -6.45 -3.47 -9.89
CA TYR A 202 -7.61 -3.57 -10.76
C TYR A 202 -7.18 -3.94 -12.17
N TYR A 203 -7.81 -4.98 -12.72
CA TYR A 203 -7.61 -5.44 -14.09
C TYR A 203 -8.96 -5.65 -14.76
N ASP A 204 -8.98 -5.53 -16.08
CA ASP A 204 -10.16 -5.82 -16.88
C ASP A 204 -10.50 -7.31 -16.80
N LYS A 205 -11.75 -7.60 -16.51
CA LYS A 205 -12.31 -8.94 -16.46
C LYS A 205 -13.65 -9.00 -17.15
N THR A 206 -13.87 -10.04 -17.93
CA THR A 206 -15.19 -10.33 -18.48
C THR A 206 -15.99 -11.16 -17.49
N SER A 207 -17.15 -10.65 -17.08
CA SER A 207 -18.08 -11.33 -16.17
C SER A 207 -19.47 -11.47 -16.81
N PRO A 208 -20.28 -12.47 -16.40
CA PRO A 208 -21.68 -12.48 -16.78
C PRO A 208 -22.41 -11.32 -16.10
N SER A 209 -23.18 -10.59 -16.86
CA SER A 209 -24.10 -9.54 -16.41
C SER A 209 -25.51 -10.09 -16.58
N ILE A 210 -26.31 -10.13 -15.51
CA ILE A 210 -27.62 -10.76 -15.53
C ILE A 210 -28.71 -9.87 -14.94
N ASP A 211 -29.90 -9.94 -15.55
CA ASP A 211 -31.14 -9.39 -15.01
C ASP A 211 -31.98 -10.53 -14.46
N VAL A 212 -32.33 -10.47 -13.17
CA VAL A 212 -33.00 -11.55 -12.44
C VAL A 212 -34.32 -11.10 -11.84
N MET A 213 -35.35 -11.87 -12.03
CA MET A 213 -36.71 -11.63 -11.54
C MET A 213 -36.95 -12.25 -10.16
N PHE A 214 -37.34 -11.42 -9.20
CA PHE A 214 -37.80 -11.80 -7.87
C PHE A 214 -39.33 -11.57 -7.79
N ASN A 215 -40.09 -12.62 -7.59
CA ASN A 215 -41.55 -12.53 -7.57
C ASN A 215 -42.05 -11.93 -6.26
N ALA A 216 -43.00 -11.02 -6.34
CA ALA A 216 -43.66 -10.47 -5.16
C ALA A 216 -44.36 -11.56 -4.34
N ILE A 217 -44.16 -11.55 -3.03
CA ILE A 217 -44.86 -12.44 -2.10
C ILE A 217 -46.28 -11.97 -1.86
N ASP A 218 -46.43 -10.65 -1.66
CA ASP A 218 -47.76 -9.99 -1.55
C ASP A 218 -47.97 -9.11 -2.80
N ALA A 219 -48.58 -9.71 -3.83
CA ALA A 219 -48.86 -9.01 -5.06
C ALA A 219 -49.91 -7.88 -4.89
N ASP A 220 -50.77 -7.99 -3.89
CA ASP A 220 -51.82 -7.00 -3.63
C ASP A 220 -51.22 -5.74 -2.99
N ALA A 221 -50.32 -5.89 -2.03
CA ALA A 221 -49.59 -4.76 -1.45
C ALA A 221 -48.75 -4.03 -2.50
N VAL A 222 -48.10 -4.76 -3.39
CA VAL A 222 -47.32 -4.15 -4.49
C VAL A 222 -48.22 -3.40 -5.47
N ARG A 223 -49.37 -3.99 -5.86
CA ARG A 223 -50.34 -3.32 -6.73
C ARG A 223 -50.88 -1.99 -6.13
N GLN A 224 -51.15 -2.02 -4.82
CA GLN A 224 -51.58 -0.83 -4.08
C GLN A 224 -50.55 0.30 -4.10
N ALA A 225 -49.24 -0.06 -3.97
CA ALA A 225 -48.16 0.93 -4.02
C ALA A 225 -48.08 1.65 -5.40
N PHE A 226 -48.50 0.98 -6.48
CA PHE A 226 -48.55 1.54 -7.83
C PHE A 226 -49.93 2.10 -8.22
N ASP A 227 -50.92 2.05 -7.33
CA ASP A 227 -52.33 2.41 -7.60
C ASP A 227 -52.93 1.67 -8.82
N VAL A 228 -52.66 0.35 -8.90
CA VAL A 228 -53.05 -0.52 -10.03
C VAL A 228 -54.09 -1.54 -9.58
N ALA A 229 -55.24 -1.57 -10.24
CA ALA A 229 -56.35 -2.45 -9.89
C ALA A 229 -56.09 -3.93 -10.27
N GLN A 230 -55.51 -4.18 -11.43
CA GLN A 230 -55.30 -5.52 -11.98
C GLN A 230 -53.97 -5.65 -12.70
N VAL A 231 -53.37 -6.84 -12.60
CA VAL A 231 -52.11 -7.24 -13.28
C VAL A 231 -52.34 -8.64 -13.85
N ASN A 232 -51.83 -8.91 -15.03
CA ASN A 232 -51.88 -10.24 -15.63
C ASN A 232 -50.59 -11.03 -15.29
N GLY A 233 -50.70 -12.03 -14.43
CA GLY A 233 -49.62 -12.91 -14.02
C GLY A 233 -48.81 -12.40 -12.79
N PRO A 234 -47.68 -13.02 -12.50
CA PRO A 234 -46.85 -12.64 -11.35
C PRO A 234 -46.22 -11.25 -11.53
N ILE A 235 -46.06 -10.55 -10.41
CA ILE A 235 -45.29 -9.28 -10.35
C ILE A 235 -43.89 -9.60 -9.91
N SER A 236 -42.89 -9.11 -10.64
CA SER A 236 -41.49 -9.35 -10.35
C SER A 236 -40.68 -8.06 -10.28
N MET A 237 -39.92 -7.90 -9.23
CA MET A 237 -38.80 -6.91 -9.20
C MET A 237 -37.64 -7.47 -9.99
N VAL A 238 -37.08 -6.67 -10.90
CA VAL A 238 -35.92 -7.08 -11.69
C VAL A 238 -34.66 -6.44 -11.10
N ILE A 239 -33.75 -7.28 -10.61
CA ILE A 239 -32.43 -6.85 -10.14
C ILE A 239 -31.38 -7.07 -11.22
N TRP A 240 -30.29 -6.33 -11.12
CA TRP A 240 -29.11 -6.49 -11.98
C TRP A 240 -27.87 -6.82 -11.15
N THR A 241 -27.03 -7.75 -11.67
CA THR A 241 -25.74 -8.05 -11.05
C THR A 241 -24.71 -8.56 -12.07
N THR A 242 -23.43 -8.28 -11.80
CA THR A 242 -22.29 -8.86 -12.51
C THR A 242 -21.63 -10.00 -11.74
N THR A 243 -22.16 -10.33 -10.56
CA THR A 243 -21.65 -11.37 -9.67
C THR A 243 -22.73 -12.37 -9.31
N PRO A 244 -23.21 -13.21 -10.26
CA PRO A 244 -24.27 -14.18 -9.98
C PRO A 244 -23.98 -15.07 -8.77
N TRP A 245 -22.71 -15.34 -8.50
CA TRP A 245 -22.24 -16.15 -7.37
C TRP A 245 -22.64 -15.56 -5.99
N THR A 246 -23.03 -14.27 -5.89
CA THR A 246 -23.48 -13.69 -4.62
C THR A 246 -24.97 -13.93 -4.35
N LEU A 247 -25.75 -14.39 -5.35
CA LEU A 247 -27.19 -14.62 -5.17
C LEU A 247 -27.55 -15.57 -4.01
N PRO A 248 -26.81 -16.68 -3.73
CA PRO A 248 -27.12 -17.48 -2.56
C PRO A 248 -27.04 -16.75 -1.21
N ALA A 249 -26.30 -15.65 -1.16
CA ALA A 249 -26.21 -14.78 0.01
C ALA A 249 -27.19 -13.60 0.01
N ASN A 250 -28.03 -13.47 -1.00
CA ASN A 250 -29.04 -12.41 -1.07
C ASN A 250 -29.95 -12.40 0.16
N ARG A 251 -30.24 -11.22 0.69
CA ARG A 251 -31.16 -11.00 1.82
C ARG A 251 -32.10 -9.81 1.58
N ALA A 252 -31.78 -8.96 0.60
CA ALA A 252 -32.59 -7.79 0.32
C ALA A 252 -32.45 -7.35 -1.14
N ILE A 253 -33.30 -6.39 -1.51
CA ILE A 253 -33.25 -5.64 -2.77
C ILE A 253 -33.20 -4.16 -2.41
N SER A 254 -32.14 -3.46 -2.76
CA SER A 254 -31.99 -2.03 -2.50
C SER A 254 -32.60 -1.19 -3.63
N LEU A 255 -33.42 -0.22 -3.26
CA LEU A 255 -33.97 0.81 -4.14
C LEU A 255 -33.52 2.19 -3.66
N ASN A 256 -33.58 3.19 -4.54
CA ASN A 256 -33.43 4.58 -4.13
C ASN A 256 -34.82 5.18 -3.82
N ALA A 257 -34.94 5.82 -2.66
CA ALA A 257 -36.22 6.38 -2.18
C ALA A 257 -36.85 7.37 -3.15
N GLU A 258 -36.03 8.19 -3.82
CA GLU A 258 -36.43 9.30 -4.66
C GLU A 258 -36.66 8.94 -6.13
N PHE A 259 -36.20 7.78 -6.58
CA PHE A 259 -36.37 7.35 -7.97
C PHE A 259 -37.82 6.94 -8.23
N GLU A 260 -38.25 7.16 -9.47
CA GLU A 260 -39.52 6.67 -9.96
C GLU A 260 -39.38 5.26 -10.52
N TYR A 261 -40.24 4.35 -10.08
CA TYR A 261 -40.33 2.97 -10.56
C TYR A 261 -41.64 2.78 -11.31
N GLN A 262 -41.59 2.04 -12.39
CA GLN A 262 -42.74 1.68 -13.20
C GLN A 262 -43.09 0.21 -13.04
N LEU A 263 -44.38 -0.07 -12.90
CA LEU A 263 -44.96 -1.40 -13.05
C LEU A 263 -45.37 -1.60 -14.52
N LEU A 264 -44.71 -2.53 -15.17
CA LEU A 264 -44.79 -2.76 -16.61
C LEU A 264 -45.45 -4.10 -16.91
N GLN A 265 -46.52 -4.13 -17.67
CA GLN A 265 -47.11 -5.39 -18.17
C GLN A 265 -46.35 -5.82 -19.43
N ILE A 266 -45.80 -7.01 -19.41
CA ILE A 266 -45.32 -7.75 -20.57
C ILE A 266 -46.15 -9.04 -20.74
N ASP A 267 -45.87 -9.87 -21.74
CA ASP A 267 -46.61 -11.12 -21.93
C ASP A 267 -46.51 -12.05 -20.70
N GLY A 268 -47.71 -12.30 -20.10
CA GLY A 268 -47.87 -13.24 -18.99
C GLY A 268 -47.32 -12.82 -17.63
N ARG A 269 -46.72 -11.59 -17.46
CA ARG A 269 -46.20 -11.08 -16.17
C ARG A 269 -46.04 -9.58 -16.12
N ALA A 270 -45.87 -9.05 -14.91
CA ALA A 270 -45.51 -7.66 -14.73
C ALA A 270 -44.13 -7.50 -14.12
N LEU A 271 -43.39 -6.47 -14.57
CA LEU A 271 -42.02 -6.18 -14.12
C LEU A 271 -41.97 -4.82 -13.44
N ILE A 272 -41.16 -4.72 -12.39
CA ILE A 272 -40.87 -3.45 -11.72
C ILE A 272 -39.42 -3.05 -12.07
N LEU A 273 -39.25 -1.85 -12.64
CA LEU A 273 -37.98 -1.27 -13.07
C LEU A 273 -37.95 0.22 -12.74
N ALA A 274 -36.77 0.79 -12.55
CA ALA A 274 -36.66 2.25 -12.52
C ALA A 274 -37.04 2.85 -13.89
N LYS A 275 -37.86 3.87 -13.87
CA LYS A 275 -38.45 4.52 -15.07
C LYS A 275 -37.41 4.86 -16.13
N ASP A 276 -36.31 5.48 -15.73
CA ASP A 276 -35.25 5.94 -16.63
C ASP A 276 -34.47 4.80 -17.29
N LEU A 277 -34.60 3.59 -16.78
CA LEU A 277 -33.87 2.40 -17.27
C LEU A 277 -34.76 1.44 -18.07
N VAL A 278 -36.09 1.67 -18.16
CA VAL A 278 -37.02 0.77 -18.80
C VAL A 278 -36.62 0.45 -20.24
N GLU A 279 -36.41 1.47 -21.08
CA GLU A 279 -36.11 1.27 -22.51
C GLU A 279 -34.84 0.44 -22.69
N SER A 280 -33.78 0.71 -21.89
CA SER A 280 -32.52 0.01 -21.97
C SER A 280 -32.66 -1.46 -21.57
N VAL A 281 -33.43 -1.73 -20.49
CA VAL A 281 -33.69 -3.09 -20.01
C VAL A 281 -34.52 -3.88 -20.99
N MET A 282 -35.63 -3.31 -21.49
CA MET A 282 -36.51 -3.96 -22.46
C MET A 282 -35.77 -4.30 -23.75
N LYS A 283 -34.97 -3.36 -24.24
CA LYS A 283 -34.14 -3.58 -25.44
C LYS A 283 -33.19 -4.74 -25.29
N ARG A 284 -32.43 -4.80 -24.17
CA ARG A 284 -31.47 -5.91 -23.98
C ARG A 284 -32.16 -7.23 -23.68
N ALA A 285 -33.32 -7.20 -23.06
CA ALA A 285 -34.15 -8.39 -22.81
C ALA A 285 -34.90 -8.88 -24.06
N GLY A 286 -34.83 -8.16 -25.17
CA GLY A 286 -35.54 -8.52 -26.41
C GLY A 286 -37.06 -8.35 -26.35
N VAL A 287 -37.54 -7.53 -25.39
CA VAL A 287 -38.97 -7.21 -25.25
C VAL A 287 -39.29 -5.99 -26.09
N SER A 288 -40.14 -6.16 -27.09
CA SER A 288 -40.53 -5.09 -28.04
C SER A 288 -41.84 -4.35 -27.66
N GLU A 289 -42.70 -4.97 -26.87
CA GLU A 289 -43.98 -4.41 -26.46
C GLU A 289 -44.19 -4.52 -24.94
N TRP A 290 -44.50 -3.43 -24.31
CA TRP A 290 -44.87 -3.37 -22.89
C TRP A 290 -45.88 -2.23 -22.66
N GLN A 291 -46.64 -2.37 -21.56
CA GLN A 291 -47.60 -1.35 -21.12
C GLN A 291 -47.24 -0.86 -19.72
N VAL A 292 -47.10 0.42 -19.51
CA VAL A 292 -46.99 1.02 -18.19
C VAL A 292 -48.32 0.97 -17.49
N LEU A 293 -48.43 0.25 -16.39
CA LEU A 293 -49.65 0.11 -15.60
C LEU A 293 -49.74 1.18 -14.53
N GLY A 294 -48.63 1.54 -13.87
CA GLY A 294 -48.54 2.52 -12.81
C GLY A 294 -47.14 2.93 -12.48
N GLU A 295 -46.99 3.99 -11.72
CA GLU A 295 -45.71 4.55 -11.28
C GLU A 295 -45.76 4.83 -9.77
N CYS A 296 -44.63 4.64 -9.07
CA CYS A 296 -44.49 5.07 -7.69
C CYS A 296 -43.01 5.42 -7.36
N LYS A 297 -42.80 6.15 -6.27
CA LYS A 297 -41.47 6.37 -5.71
C LYS A 297 -40.94 5.10 -5.06
N GLY A 298 -39.63 4.89 -5.07
CA GLY A 298 -39.01 3.76 -4.39
C GLY A 298 -39.37 3.67 -2.91
N ALA A 299 -39.58 4.80 -2.24
CA ALA A 299 -40.06 4.87 -0.86
C ALA A 299 -41.39 4.14 -0.63
N ALA A 300 -42.29 4.09 -1.64
CA ALA A 300 -43.55 3.37 -1.51
C ALA A 300 -43.42 1.83 -1.51
N LEU A 301 -42.29 1.32 -1.94
CA LEU A 301 -42.00 -0.11 -1.99
C LEU A 301 -41.18 -0.59 -0.78
N GLU A 302 -40.77 0.30 0.13
CA GLU A 302 -39.99 -0.04 1.32
C GLU A 302 -40.71 -1.14 2.13
N LEU A 303 -39.92 -2.12 2.60
CA LEU A 303 -40.35 -3.27 3.38
C LEU A 303 -41.27 -4.27 2.63
N GLN A 304 -41.53 -4.09 1.35
CA GLN A 304 -42.16 -5.11 0.53
C GLN A 304 -41.24 -6.35 0.42
N LYS A 305 -41.84 -7.52 0.30
CA LYS A 305 -41.11 -8.80 0.28
C LYS A 305 -41.19 -9.49 -1.06
N PHE A 306 -40.05 -9.99 -1.52
CA PHE A 306 -39.96 -10.73 -2.77
C PHE A 306 -39.36 -12.10 -2.52
N GLN A 307 -39.84 -13.11 -3.25
CA GLN A 307 -39.36 -14.47 -3.17
C GLN A 307 -38.01 -14.59 -3.87
N HIS A 308 -37.00 -15.12 -3.17
CA HIS A 308 -35.72 -15.48 -3.77
C HIS A 308 -35.93 -16.49 -4.91
N PRO A 309 -35.26 -16.35 -6.09
CA PRO A 309 -35.59 -17.10 -7.30
C PRO A 309 -35.36 -18.62 -7.20
N PHE A 310 -34.50 -19.10 -6.31
CA PHE A 310 -34.24 -20.53 -6.16
C PHE A 310 -34.03 -21.02 -4.70
N LEU A 311 -33.99 -20.11 -3.73
CA LEU A 311 -33.94 -20.45 -2.30
C LEU A 311 -35.29 -20.19 -1.63
N ALA A 312 -35.58 -20.92 -0.56
CA ALA A 312 -36.76 -20.70 0.29
C ALA A 312 -36.51 -19.51 1.25
N LEU A 313 -36.20 -18.34 0.68
CA LEU A 313 -35.86 -17.11 1.40
C LEU A 313 -36.65 -15.93 0.87
N GLU A 314 -36.97 -14.99 1.75
CA GLU A 314 -37.60 -13.73 1.44
C GLU A 314 -36.53 -12.64 1.28
N SER A 315 -36.61 -11.82 0.22
CA SER A 315 -35.75 -10.67 -0.01
C SER A 315 -36.55 -9.41 0.30
N LEU A 316 -36.12 -8.67 1.30
CA LEU A 316 -36.78 -7.43 1.76
C LEU A 316 -36.38 -6.26 0.89
N VAL A 317 -37.33 -5.40 0.49
CA VAL A 317 -36.98 -4.13 -0.15
C VAL A 317 -36.49 -3.14 0.90
N VAL A 318 -35.33 -2.55 0.66
CA VAL A 318 -34.66 -1.59 1.52
C VAL A 318 -34.27 -0.34 0.73
N LEU A 319 -34.09 0.80 1.40
CA LEU A 319 -33.74 2.05 0.74
C LEU A 319 -32.26 2.40 0.96
N GLY A 320 -31.55 2.64 -0.16
CA GLY A 320 -30.13 2.95 -0.16
C GLY A 320 -29.74 3.98 -1.22
N ASP A 321 -28.93 4.96 -0.81
CA ASP A 321 -28.47 6.06 -1.68
C ASP A 321 -27.41 5.60 -2.70
N HIS A 322 -26.84 4.40 -2.53
CA HIS A 322 -25.86 3.78 -3.44
C HIS A 322 -26.50 3.28 -4.74
N VAL A 323 -27.82 3.19 -4.81
CA VAL A 323 -28.54 2.82 -6.04
C VAL A 323 -28.50 3.98 -7.02
N THR A 324 -28.02 3.73 -8.24
CA THR A 324 -27.87 4.73 -9.31
C THR A 324 -28.68 4.38 -10.55
N LEU A 325 -28.81 5.33 -11.48
CA LEU A 325 -29.47 5.15 -12.79
C LEU A 325 -28.46 5.06 -13.95
N GLU A 326 -27.16 4.90 -13.65
CA GLU A 326 -26.12 4.84 -14.70
C GLU A 326 -26.12 3.50 -15.44
N ALA A 327 -26.52 2.42 -14.76
CA ALA A 327 -26.57 1.07 -15.32
C ALA A 327 -27.58 0.19 -14.55
N GLY A 328 -27.89 -0.97 -15.09
CA GLY A 328 -28.71 -2.00 -14.43
C GLY A 328 -30.20 -1.80 -14.62
N THR A 329 -30.95 -1.92 -13.54
CA THR A 329 -32.43 -1.92 -13.49
C THR A 329 -33.00 -0.88 -12.50
N GLY A 330 -32.13 -0.22 -11.73
CA GLY A 330 -32.53 0.63 -10.60
C GLY A 330 -32.89 -0.14 -9.33
N ALA A 331 -32.77 -1.46 -9.35
CA ALA A 331 -32.89 -2.33 -8.18
C ALA A 331 -31.62 -3.17 -8.02
N VAL A 332 -30.99 -3.05 -6.87
CA VAL A 332 -29.71 -3.71 -6.59
C VAL A 332 -29.93 -4.90 -5.67
N HIS A 333 -29.49 -6.07 -6.11
CA HIS A 333 -29.37 -7.24 -5.26
C HIS A 333 -28.43 -6.98 -4.10
N THR A 334 -28.87 -7.26 -2.89
CA THR A 334 -28.15 -6.92 -1.66
C THR A 334 -27.76 -8.17 -0.90
N ALA A 335 -26.44 -8.41 -0.79
CA ALA A 335 -25.82 -9.51 -0.04
C ALA A 335 -24.83 -8.94 1.00
N PRO A 336 -25.27 -8.67 2.24
CA PRO A 336 -24.47 -7.99 3.27
C PRO A 336 -23.12 -8.65 3.58
N GLY A 337 -22.95 -9.93 3.28
CA GLY A 337 -21.69 -10.65 3.46
C GLY A 337 -20.66 -10.46 2.33
N HIS A 338 -21.05 -9.84 1.20
CA HIS A 338 -20.25 -9.79 -0.02
C HIS A 338 -20.14 -8.40 -0.67
N GLY A 339 -20.61 -7.34 0.00
CA GLY A 339 -20.49 -5.96 -0.44
C GLY A 339 -20.45 -4.97 0.71
N PRO A 340 -19.53 -3.97 0.69
CA PRO A 340 -19.46 -2.96 1.74
C PRO A 340 -20.74 -2.11 1.86
N ASP A 341 -21.31 -1.67 0.73
CA ASP A 341 -22.55 -0.90 0.71
C ASP A 341 -23.73 -1.76 1.17
N ASP A 342 -23.79 -3.01 0.74
CA ASP A 342 -24.78 -4.00 1.15
C ASP A 342 -24.72 -4.24 2.67
N TYR A 343 -23.51 -4.29 3.24
CA TYR A 343 -23.30 -4.45 4.66
C TYR A 343 -23.85 -3.23 5.45
N VAL A 344 -23.55 -2.01 4.99
CA VAL A 344 -24.02 -0.78 5.65
C VAL A 344 -25.54 -0.74 5.67
N ILE A 345 -26.17 -1.02 4.54
CA ILE A 345 -27.64 -1.11 4.44
C ILE A 345 -28.19 -2.24 5.29
N GLY A 346 -27.53 -3.41 5.26
CA GLY A 346 -27.92 -4.55 6.10
C GLY A 346 -27.92 -4.21 7.58
N GLN A 347 -26.92 -3.48 8.07
CA GLN A 347 -26.88 -3.01 9.46
C GLN A 347 -28.01 -2.02 9.79
N LYS A 348 -28.34 -1.09 8.87
CA LYS A 348 -29.42 -0.12 9.04
C LYS A 348 -30.79 -0.80 9.24
N TYR A 349 -31.04 -1.90 8.52
CA TYR A 349 -32.30 -2.65 8.57
C TYR A 349 -32.25 -3.90 9.45
N GLY A 350 -31.17 -4.17 10.15
CA GLY A 350 -31.02 -5.37 11.00
C GLY A 350 -31.01 -6.68 10.22
N ILE A 351 -30.52 -6.65 8.97
CA ILE A 351 -30.46 -7.82 8.09
C ILE A 351 -29.22 -8.66 8.40
N GLU A 352 -29.38 -9.99 8.37
CA GLU A 352 -28.31 -10.96 8.57
C GLU A 352 -27.15 -10.75 7.58
N THR A 353 -25.94 -10.76 8.09
CA THR A 353 -24.70 -10.76 7.28
C THR A 353 -24.35 -12.22 6.90
N ALA A 354 -25.12 -12.81 5.99
CA ALA A 354 -24.90 -14.18 5.54
C ALA A 354 -23.63 -14.32 4.71
N ASN A 355 -22.82 -15.33 5.03
CA ASN A 355 -21.61 -15.65 4.26
C ASN A 355 -21.55 -17.16 3.97
N PRO A 356 -22.13 -17.63 2.86
CA PRO A 356 -22.12 -19.04 2.48
C PRO A 356 -20.81 -19.49 1.82
N VAL A 357 -19.76 -18.65 1.77
CA VAL A 357 -18.51 -18.92 1.05
C VAL A 357 -17.37 -19.16 2.02
N GLY A 358 -16.69 -20.30 1.88
CA GLY A 358 -15.51 -20.66 2.66
C GLY A 358 -14.26 -19.84 2.31
N PRO A 359 -13.18 -19.98 3.10
CA PRO A 359 -11.94 -19.22 2.89
C PRO A 359 -11.25 -19.53 1.56
N ASP A 360 -11.49 -20.67 0.96
CA ASP A 360 -10.98 -21.12 -0.34
C ASP A 360 -11.89 -20.75 -1.54
N GLY A 361 -12.95 -19.97 -1.27
CA GLY A 361 -13.91 -19.53 -2.28
C GLY A 361 -14.89 -20.61 -2.73
N ARG A 362 -15.07 -21.67 -1.93
CA ARG A 362 -16.08 -22.69 -2.22
C ARG A 362 -17.29 -22.47 -1.35
N TYR A 363 -18.47 -22.76 -1.90
CA TYR A 363 -19.69 -22.74 -1.09
C TYR A 363 -19.62 -23.75 0.02
N LEU A 364 -20.10 -23.36 1.19
CA LEU A 364 -20.24 -24.20 2.36
C LEU A 364 -21.38 -25.21 2.16
N PRO A 365 -21.31 -26.40 2.81
CA PRO A 365 -22.40 -27.35 2.79
C PRO A 365 -23.72 -26.75 3.29
N GLY A 366 -24.81 -27.04 2.59
CA GLY A 366 -26.13 -26.50 2.91
C GLY A 366 -26.47 -25.17 2.26
N THR A 367 -25.61 -24.64 1.41
CA THR A 367 -25.90 -23.42 0.62
C THR A 367 -26.94 -23.71 -0.45
N TYR A 368 -26.66 -24.67 -1.33
CA TYR A 368 -27.59 -25.22 -2.31
C TYR A 368 -27.03 -26.52 -2.86
N PRO A 369 -27.86 -27.57 -3.06
CA PRO A 369 -27.36 -28.95 -3.36
C PRO A 369 -26.38 -29.05 -4.51
N THR A 370 -26.57 -28.30 -5.59
CA THR A 370 -25.68 -28.33 -6.77
C THR A 370 -24.50 -27.36 -6.67
N LEU A 371 -24.50 -26.44 -5.69
CA LEU A 371 -23.46 -25.43 -5.49
C LEU A 371 -22.50 -25.79 -4.36
N ASP A 372 -22.89 -26.65 -3.42
CA ASP A 372 -22.08 -27.05 -2.27
C ASP A 372 -20.70 -27.57 -2.71
N GLY A 373 -19.63 -26.97 -2.18
CA GLY A 373 -18.25 -27.29 -2.52
C GLY A 373 -17.76 -26.73 -3.87
N VAL A 374 -18.61 -26.07 -4.65
CA VAL A 374 -18.24 -25.45 -5.94
C VAL A 374 -17.55 -24.11 -5.69
N ASN A 375 -16.48 -23.82 -6.47
CA ASN A 375 -15.81 -22.51 -6.42
C ASN A 375 -16.73 -21.43 -7.02
N VAL A 376 -16.82 -20.27 -6.36
CA VAL A 376 -17.73 -19.17 -6.68
C VAL A 376 -17.61 -18.67 -8.14
N PHE A 377 -16.42 -18.60 -8.71
CA PHE A 377 -16.26 -18.16 -10.09
C PHE A 377 -16.75 -19.20 -11.11
N LYS A 378 -16.67 -20.51 -10.76
CA LYS A 378 -17.26 -21.59 -11.58
C LYS A 378 -18.77 -21.67 -11.42
N ALA A 379 -19.28 -21.25 -10.28
CA ALA A 379 -20.71 -21.28 -9.99
C ALA A 379 -21.51 -20.25 -10.80
N ASN A 380 -20.88 -19.21 -11.35
CA ASN A 380 -21.59 -18.21 -12.15
C ASN A 380 -22.42 -18.82 -13.27
N ASP A 381 -21.83 -19.69 -14.10
CA ASP A 381 -22.54 -20.34 -15.22
C ASP A 381 -23.63 -21.30 -14.71
N MET A 382 -23.36 -22.02 -13.61
CA MET A 382 -24.34 -22.92 -12.99
C MET A 382 -25.55 -22.16 -12.46
N ILE A 383 -25.36 -20.98 -11.86
CA ILE A 383 -26.43 -20.13 -11.36
C ILE A 383 -27.23 -19.54 -12.52
N VAL A 384 -26.60 -19.14 -13.60
CA VAL A 384 -27.30 -18.69 -14.81
C VAL A 384 -28.21 -19.78 -15.36
N GLU A 385 -27.73 -21.01 -15.46
CA GLU A 385 -28.56 -22.14 -15.90
C GLU A 385 -29.70 -22.45 -14.92
N LEU A 386 -29.43 -22.42 -13.61
CA LEU A 386 -30.44 -22.59 -12.58
C LEU A 386 -31.54 -21.53 -12.67
N LEU A 387 -31.18 -20.28 -12.91
CA LEU A 387 -32.14 -19.18 -13.07
C LEU A 387 -33.01 -19.35 -14.33
N LYS A 388 -32.43 -19.88 -15.43
CA LYS A 388 -33.19 -20.25 -16.64
C LYS A 388 -34.21 -21.36 -16.35
N GLU A 389 -33.77 -22.43 -15.69
CA GLU A 389 -34.65 -23.56 -15.30
C GLU A 389 -35.81 -23.09 -14.41
N LYS A 390 -35.56 -22.14 -13.51
CA LYS A 390 -36.57 -21.55 -12.64
C LYS A 390 -37.44 -20.48 -13.31
N GLY A 391 -37.16 -20.10 -14.56
CA GLY A 391 -37.86 -19.04 -15.26
C GLY A 391 -37.65 -17.65 -14.63
N ALA A 392 -36.57 -17.46 -13.92
CA ALA A 392 -36.24 -16.24 -13.19
C ALA A 392 -35.18 -15.35 -13.89
N LEU A 393 -34.53 -15.84 -14.96
CA LEU A 393 -33.58 -15.07 -15.74
C LEU A 393 -34.31 -14.28 -16.82
N LEU A 394 -34.21 -12.95 -16.81
CA LEU A 394 -34.76 -12.07 -17.85
C LEU A 394 -33.75 -11.89 -18.99
N HIS A 395 -32.49 -11.61 -18.66
CA HIS A 395 -31.42 -11.39 -19.64
C HIS A 395 -30.05 -11.83 -19.10
N VAL A 396 -29.15 -12.20 -20.02
CA VAL A 396 -27.74 -12.46 -19.72
C VAL A 396 -26.86 -12.00 -20.88
N GLU A 397 -25.78 -11.28 -20.54
CA GLU A 397 -24.74 -10.89 -21.47
C GLU A 397 -23.35 -10.95 -20.84
N LYS A 398 -22.29 -10.74 -21.60
CA LYS A 398 -20.92 -10.63 -21.10
C LYS A 398 -20.52 -9.17 -21.00
N LEU A 399 -20.07 -8.75 -19.83
CA LEU A 399 -19.61 -7.40 -19.57
C LEU A 399 -18.13 -7.38 -19.24
N LEU A 400 -17.37 -6.56 -19.97
CA LEU A 400 -15.97 -6.25 -19.64
C LEU A 400 -15.94 -5.08 -18.67
N HIS A 401 -15.37 -5.29 -17.50
CA HIS A 401 -15.30 -4.26 -16.46
C HIS A 401 -14.03 -4.40 -15.62
N SER A 402 -13.66 -3.33 -14.92
CA SER A 402 -12.56 -3.32 -13.96
C SER A 402 -12.92 -4.18 -12.75
N TYR A 403 -12.07 -5.13 -12.37
CA TYR A 403 -12.32 -6.09 -11.29
C TYR A 403 -11.12 -6.16 -10.33
N PRO A 404 -11.34 -6.23 -8.99
CA PRO A 404 -10.26 -6.31 -8.03
C PRO A 404 -9.53 -7.66 -8.09
N HIS A 405 -8.20 -7.58 -8.04
CA HIS A 405 -7.29 -8.73 -8.05
C HIS A 405 -6.29 -8.64 -6.92
N CYS A 406 -5.83 -9.78 -6.43
CA CYS A 406 -4.73 -9.84 -5.49
C CYS A 406 -3.45 -9.32 -6.16
N TRP A 407 -2.81 -8.33 -5.53
CA TRP A 407 -1.58 -7.71 -6.05
C TRP A 407 -0.46 -8.71 -6.33
N ARG A 408 -0.44 -9.84 -5.61
CA ARG A 408 0.62 -10.85 -5.71
C ARG A 408 0.27 -12.01 -6.64
N HIS A 409 -0.89 -12.63 -6.43
CA HIS A 409 -1.33 -13.77 -7.26
C HIS A 409 -1.87 -13.34 -8.62
N LYS A 410 -2.24 -12.06 -8.77
CA LYS A 410 -2.89 -11.52 -9.97
C LYS A 410 -4.20 -12.24 -10.33
N THR A 411 -4.81 -12.88 -9.35
CA THR A 411 -6.09 -13.58 -9.46
C THR A 411 -7.22 -12.72 -8.90
N PRO A 412 -8.45 -12.87 -9.43
CA PRO A 412 -9.62 -12.18 -8.92
C PRO A 412 -9.86 -12.48 -7.43
N ILE A 413 -10.24 -11.45 -6.69
CA ILE A 413 -10.60 -11.55 -5.27
C ILE A 413 -12.10 -11.38 -5.08
N ILE A 414 -12.59 -11.60 -3.87
CA ILE A 414 -13.98 -11.37 -3.49
C ILE A 414 -14.08 -10.49 -2.25
N PHE A 415 -15.25 -9.91 -2.00
CA PHE A 415 -15.60 -9.45 -0.67
C PHE A 415 -16.15 -10.64 0.14
N ARG A 416 -15.68 -10.79 1.37
CA ARG A 416 -16.12 -11.87 2.27
C ARG A 416 -16.24 -11.35 3.70
N ALA A 417 -17.43 -11.42 4.28
CA ALA A 417 -17.60 -11.15 5.70
C ALA A 417 -17.00 -12.29 6.52
N THR A 418 -16.07 -11.94 7.39
CA THR A 418 -15.41 -12.88 8.30
C THR A 418 -14.98 -12.13 9.56
N PRO A 419 -14.97 -12.77 10.74
CA PRO A 419 -14.45 -12.13 11.93
C PRO A 419 -13.00 -11.67 11.74
N GLN A 420 -12.75 -10.38 11.91
CA GLN A 420 -11.45 -9.75 11.74
C GLN A 420 -11.24 -8.69 12.83
N TRP A 421 -10.01 -8.24 12.98
CA TRP A 421 -9.62 -7.16 13.88
C TRP A 421 -9.36 -5.88 13.09
N PHE A 422 -9.96 -4.79 13.56
CA PHE A 422 -9.93 -3.49 12.88
C PHE A 422 -9.43 -2.39 13.80
N ILE A 423 -8.62 -1.49 13.24
CA ILE A 423 -8.41 -0.16 13.81
C ILE A 423 -9.56 0.71 13.32
N SER A 424 -10.38 1.19 14.27
CA SER A 424 -11.52 2.05 13.95
C SER A 424 -11.06 3.45 13.57
N MET A 425 -11.60 3.96 12.47
CA MET A 425 -11.33 5.33 12.03
C MET A 425 -12.15 6.36 12.84
N ASP A 426 -13.32 6.00 13.33
CA ASP A 426 -14.27 6.97 13.87
C ASP A 426 -14.53 6.80 15.39
N GLN A 427 -14.47 5.59 15.93
CA GLN A 427 -14.88 5.28 17.30
C GLN A 427 -14.18 6.13 18.39
N LYS A 428 -12.90 6.47 18.19
CA LYS A 428 -12.10 7.34 19.08
C LYS A 428 -11.57 8.59 18.36
N GLY A 429 -12.21 8.98 17.24
CA GLY A 429 -11.88 10.19 16.51
C GLY A 429 -10.56 10.14 15.75
N LEU A 430 -10.05 8.95 15.40
CA LEU A 430 -8.78 8.79 14.69
C LEU A 430 -8.78 9.55 13.35
N ARG A 431 -9.86 9.45 12.57
CA ARG A 431 -10.02 10.18 11.30
C ARG A 431 -9.89 11.68 11.48
N ALA A 432 -10.65 12.25 12.40
CA ALA A 432 -10.66 13.69 12.66
C ALA A 432 -9.28 14.19 13.12
N GLN A 433 -8.62 13.46 14.03
CA GLN A 433 -7.29 13.80 14.51
C GLN A 433 -6.25 13.68 13.40
N SER A 434 -6.31 12.63 12.57
CA SER A 434 -5.38 12.47 11.45
C SER A 434 -5.52 13.58 10.40
N LEU A 435 -6.74 13.98 10.05
CA LEU A 435 -7.00 15.12 9.15
C LEU A 435 -6.47 16.44 9.74
N LYS A 436 -6.52 16.61 11.06
CA LYS A 436 -5.93 17.77 11.74
C LYS A 436 -4.41 17.75 11.65
N GLU A 437 -3.78 16.60 11.92
CA GLU A 437 -2.33 16.44 11.89
C GLU A 437 -1.74 16.64 10.48
N ILE A 438 -2.42 16.19 9.41
CA ILE A 438 -2.00 16.40 8.01
C ILE A 438 -1.74 17.88 7.72
N LYS A 439 -2.57 18.79 8.27
CA LYS A 439 -2.44 20.24 8.07
C LYS A 439 -1.19 20.84 8.74
N GLY A 440 -0.63 20.17 9.74
CA GLY A 440 0.60 20.55 10.43
C GLY A 440 1.88 20.06 9.75
N VAL A 441 1.77 19.20 8.74
CA VAL A 441 2.89 18.60 8.00
C VAL A 441 3.21 19.46 6.76
N GLN A 442 4.48 19.65 6.47
CA GLN A 442 4.92 20.28 5.22
C GLN A 442 4.98 19.22 4.10
N TRP A 443 4.14 19.38 3.10
CA TRP A 443 4.07 18.49 1.93
C TRP A 443 4.89 19.06 0.77
N ILE A 444 5.73 18.24 0.16
CA ILE A 444 6.61 18.60 -0.95
C ILE A 444 6.48 17.53 -2.05
N PRO A 445 5.86 17.81 -3.19
CA PRO A 445 5.08 19.02 -3.51
C PRO A 445 3.81 19.16 -2.66
N ASP A 446 3.21 20.34 -2.65
CA ASP A 446 2.05 20.72 -1.85
C ASP A 446 0.77 19.92 -2.17
N TRP A 447 0.61 19.45 -3.42
CA TRP A 447 -0.51 18.58 -3.83
C TRP A 447 -0.61 17.30 -3.00
N GLY A 448 0.48 16.86 -2.38
CA GLY A 448 0.51 15.68 -1.50
C GLY A 448 -0.47 15.79 -0.33
N GLN A 449 -0.71 17.00 0.19
CA GLN A 449 -1.67 17.25 1.26
C GLN A 449 -3.10 16.89 0.83
N ALA A 450 -3.58 17.47 -0.25
CA ALA A 450 -4.96 17.21 -0.74
C ALA A 450 -5.18 15.73 -1.04
N ARG A 451 -4.15 15.06 -1.58
CA ARG A 451 -4.21 13.64 -1.90
C ARG A 451 -4.39 12.77 -0.65
N ILE A 452 -3.60 12.96 0.39
CA ILE A 452 -3.71 12.16 1.62
C ILE A 452 -4.97 12.52 2.42
N GLU A 453 -5.37 13.80 2.44
CA GLU A 453 -6.63 14.24 3.06
C GLU A 453 -7.83 13.51 2.48
N SER A 454 -7.93 13.45 1.14
CA SER A 454 -9.01 12.73 0.46
C SER A 454 -9.01 11.24 0.80
N MET A 455 -7.84 10.61 0.83
CA MET A 455 -7.71 9.19 1.17
C MET A 455 -8.11 8.91 2.62
N VAL A 456 -7.72 9.75 3.57
CA VAL A 456 -8.06 9.58 5.00
C VAL A 456 -9.53 9.88 5.26
N ALA A 457 -10.09 10.91 4.61
CA ALA A 457 -11.50 11.29 4.77
C ALA A 457 -12.46 10.15 4.42
N ASN A 458 -12.13 9.38 3.39
CA ASN A 458 -12.98 8.30 2.87
C ASN A 458 -12.51 6.89 3.29
N ARG A 459 -11.48 6.79 4.17
CA ARG A 459 -10.91 5.50 4.54
C ARG A 459 -11.88 4.69 5.39
N PRO A 460 -12.17 3.42 5.06
CA PRO A 460 -12.89 2.52 5.96
C PRO A 460 -12.01 2.14 7.16
N ASP A 461 -12.60 1.50 8.18
CA ASP A 461 -11.85 0.89 9.26
C ASP A 461 -10.76 -0.02 8.70
N TRP A 462 -9.57 0.03 9.30
CA TRP A 462 -8.42 -0.72 8.80
C TRP A 462 -8.41 -2.14 9.36
N CYS A 463 -8.67 -3.14 8.52
CA CYS A 463 -8.50 -4.55 8.86
C CYS A 463 -7.01 -4.86 9.02
N ILE A 464 -6.56 -5.14 10.25
CA ILE A 464 -5.15 -5.41 10.56
C ILE A 464 -4.82 -6.88 10.79
N SER A 465 -5.81 -7.76 10.88
CA SER A 465 -5.58 -9.20 11.03
C SER A 465 -5.36 -9.88 9.68
N ARG A 466 -4.40 -10.81 9.65
CA ARG A 466 -4.07 -11.64 8.48
C ARG A 466 -3.96 -13.09 8.88
N GLN A 467 -4.46 -13.96 8.03
CA GLN A 467 -4.35 -15.42 8.18
C GLN A 467 -3.05 -15.87 7.51
N ARG A 468 -1.89 -15.51 8.13
CA ARG A 468 -0.54 -15.76 7.63
C ARG A 468 0.28 -16.60 8.60
N THR A 469 1.30 -17.26 8.08
CA THR A 469 2.28 -18.02 8.88
C THR A 469 3.48 -17.14 9.23
N TRP A 470 3.92 -16.25 8.32
CA TRP A 470 5.06 -15.37 8.49
C TRP A 470 4.62 -13.91 8.67
N GLY A 471 4.65 -13.43 9.89
CA GLY A 471 4.29 -12.07 10.30
C GLY A 471 4.27 -11.95 11.81
N VAL A 472 4.28 -10.72 12.31
CA VAL A 472 4.17 -10.44 13.75
C VAL A 472 2.80 -10.89 14.25
N PRO A 473 2.70 -11.72 15.29
CA PRO A 473 1.41 -12.17 15.81
C PRO A 473 0.67 -11.02 16.48
N MET A 474 -0.65 -11.09 16.49
CA MET A 474 -1.47 -10.13 17.21
C MET A 474 -1.29 -10.20 18.74
N ALA A 475 -0.76 -11.31 19.24
CA ALA A 475 -0.45 -11.54 20.66
C ALA A 475 -1.66 -11.31 21.60
N LEU A 476 -2.86 -11.69 21.16
CA LEU A 476 -4.12 -11.49 21.87
C LEU A 476 -4.68 -12.80 22.40
N PHE A 477 -5.31 -12.73 23.57
CA PHE A 477 -6.11 -13.81 24.15
C PHE A 477 -7.58 -13.39 24.21
N VAL A 478 -8.46 -14.22 23.68
CA VAL A 478 -9.90 -13.99 23.66
C VAL A 478 -10.65 -15.07 24.41
N HIS A 479 -11.68 -14.68 25.13
CA HIS A 479 -12.55 -15.62 25.85
C HIS A 479 -13.29 -16.53 24.86
N LYS A 480 -13.32 -17.83 25.15
CA LYS A 480 -13.85 -18.87 24.22
C LYS A 480 -15.32 -18.67 23.83
N GLU A 481 -16.15 -18.19 24.75
CA GLU A 481 -17.59 -18.03 24.53
C GLU A 481 -17.98 -16.61 24.13
N SER A 482 -17.48 -15.59 24.84
CA SER A 482 -17.86 -14.20 24.61
C SER A 482 -17.02 -13.50 23.54
N GLU A 483 -15.90 -14.11 23.12
CA GLU A 483 -14.92 -13.55 22.19
C GLU A 483 -14.33 -12.19 22.61
N VAL A 484 -14.49 -11.81 23.87
CA VAL A 484 -13.96 -10.57 24.44
C VAL A 484 -12.49 -10.76 24.80
N LEU A 485 -11.70 -9.70 24.68
CA LEU A 485 -10.30 -9.68 25.09
C LEU A 485 -10.16 -9.92 26.59
N HIS A 486 -9.05 -10.58 26.97
CA HIS A 486 -8.71 -10.75 28.40
C HIS A 486 -8.61 -9.37 29.09
N PRO A 487 -9.12 -9.22 30.35
CA PRO A 487 -9.04 -7.95 31.07
C PRO A 487 -7.62 -7.39 31.17
N ASP A 488 -6.63 -8.25 31.38
CA ASP A 488 -5.21 -7.87 31.49
C ASP A 488 -4.46 -7.90 30.15
N THR A 489 -5.15 -7.71 29.03
CA THR A 489 -4.57 -7.81 27.67
C THR A 489 -3.26 -7.03 27.53
N LEU A 490 -3.20 -5.78 28.02
CA LEU A 490 -1.99 -4.95 27.86
C LEU A 490 -0.78 -5.54 28.63
N ALA A 491 -1.00 -6.05 29.84
CA ALA A 491 0.05 -6.71 30.63
C ALA A 491 0.50 -8.03 30.00
N LEU A 492 -0.44 -8.81 29.46
CA LEU A 492 -0.13 -10.06 28.76
C LEU A 492 0.66 -9.81 27.49
N MET A 493 0.28 -8.80 26.70
CA MET A 493 1.01 -8.40 25.49
C MET A 493 2.45 -7.97 25.82
N GLU A 494 2.67 -7.25 26.90
CA GLU A 494 4.05 -6.90 27.32
C GLU A 494 4.87 -8.13 27.67
N LYS A 495 4.31 -9.10 28.41
CA LYS A 495 5.00 -10.37 28.68
C LYS A 495 5.33 -11.16 27.41
N VAL A 496 4.43 -11.16 26.43
CA VAL A 496 4.68 -11.78 25.12
C VAL A 496 5.76 -11.00 24.38
N ALA A 497 5.72 -9.67 24.36
CA ALA A 497 6.74 -8.83 23.72
C ALA A 497 8.14 -9.10 24.30
N GLN A 498 8.28 -9.23 25.63
CA GLN A 498 9.55 -9.57 26.28
C GLN A 498 10.10 -10.93 25.84
N ARG A 499 9.26 -11.93 25.62
CA ARG A 499 9.70 -13.23 25.07
C ARG A 499 10.11 -13.10 23.60
N VAL A 500 9.31 -12.38 22.79
CA VAL A 500 9.63 -12.15 21.38
C VAL A 500 10.94 -11.38 21.22
N GLU A 501 11.24 -10.46 22.14
CA GLU A 501 12.51 -9.71 22.15
C GLU A 501 13.74 -10.60 22.31
N GLN A 502 13.59 -11.78 22.90
CA GLN A 502 14.66 -12.75 23.14
C GLN A 502 14.70 -13.87 22.10
N GLU A 503 13.54 -14.33 21.62
CA GLU A 503 13.40 -15.56 20.86
C GLU A 503 12.72 -15.34 19.47
N GLY A 504 12.28 -14.10 19.17
CA GLY A 504 11.53 -13.77 17.96
C GLY A 504 10.08 -14.23 18.03
N ILE A 505 9.33 -14.02 16.92
CA ILE A 505 7.88 -14.33 16.86
C ILE A 505 7.56 -15.80 17.11
N GLN A 506 8.51 -16.73 16.96
CA GLN A 506 8.27 -18.16 17.26
C GLN A 506 7.85 -18.36 18.71
N ALA A 507 8.35 -17.53 19.64
CA ALA A 507 7.98 -17.56 21.05
C ALA A 507 6.46 -17.47 21.29
N TRP A 508 5.72 -16.73 20.48
CA TRP A 508 4.25 -16.69 20.55
C TRP A 508 3.62 -18.04 20.21
N TRP A 509 4.10 -18.70 19.17
CA TRP A 509 3.52 -19.96 18.71
C TRP A 509 3.79 -21.10 19.67
N ASP A 510 4.97 -21.12 20.30
CA ASP A 510 5.41 -22.13 21.25
C ASP A 510 4.84 -21.89 22.67
N LEU A 511 4.35 -20.69 22.96
CA LEU A 511 3.82 -20.30 24.26
C LEU A 511 2.61 -21.13 24.68
N ASP A 512 2.71 -21.80 25.84
CA ASP A 512 1.53 -22.33 26.57
C ASP A 512 0.86 -21.15 27.31
N PRO A 513 -0.42 -20.84 27.04
CA PRO A 513 -1.15 -19.78 27.73
C PRO A 513 -1.12 -19.89 29.26
N ARG A 514 -1.03 -21.10 29.82
CA ARG A 514 -0.96 -21.36 31.26
C ARG A 514 0.25 -20.73 31.93
N GLU A 515 1.36 -20.56 31.21
CA GLU A 515 2.56 -19.89 31.73
C GLU A 515 2.33 -18.42 32.06
N LEU A 516 1.38 -17.77 31.37
CA LEU A 516 1.06 -16.36 31.60
C LEU A 516 -0.18 -16.12 32.45
N MET A 517 -1.19 -17.00 32.36
CA MET A 517 -2.53 -16.80 32.92
C MET A 517 -2.92 -17.86 33.98
N GLY A 518 -2.09 -18.91 34.17
CA GLY A 518 -2.44 -19.99 35.09
C GLY A 518 -3.75 -20.68 34.69
N ASP A 519 -4.69 -20.84 35.64
CA ASP A 519 -5.97 -21.53 35.43
C ASP A 519 -6.91 -20.77 34.48
N ASP A 520 -6.79 -19.44 34.38
CA ASP A 520 -7.60 -18.63 33.44
C ASP A 520 -7.39 -19.04 31.98
N ALA A 521 -6.26 -19.67 31.66
CA ALA A 521 -5.96 -20.17 30.31
C ALA A 521 -7.03 -21.14 29.78
N ASP A 522 -7.77 -21.83 30.66
CA ASP A 522 -8.84 -22.74 30.26
C ASP A 522 -10.04 -22.02 29.65
N HIS A 523 -10.21 -20.73 29.90
CA HIS A 523 -11.29 -19.91 29.38
C HIS A 523 -10.92 -19.10 28.13
N TYR A 524 -9.65 -19.05 27.77
CA TYR A 524 -9.15 -18.21 26.69
C TYR A 524 -8.46 -19.01 25.58
N VAL A 525 -8.42 -18.43 24.39
CA VAL A 525 -7.67 -18.95 23.24
C VAL A 525 -6.75 -17.88 22.69
N LYS A 526 -5.60 -18.32 22.17
CA LYS A 526 -4.69 -17.46 21.41
C LYS A 526 -5.32 -17.09 20.07
N VAL A 527 -5.26 -15.81 19.70
CA VAL A 527 -5.63 -15.37 18.35
C VAL A 527 -4.56 -15.88 17.37
N PRO A 528 -4.95 -16.65 16.34
CA PRO A 528 -3.99 -17.26 15.42
C PRO A 528 -3.49 -16.31 14.32
N ASP A 529 -4.08 -15.10 14.23
CA ASP A 529 -3.78 -14.16 13.17
C ASP A 529 -2.46 -13.43 13.41
N THR A 530 -1.83 -13.04 12.30
CA THR A 530 -0.70 -12.12 12.28
C THR A 530 -1.17 -10.71 11.90
N LEU A 531 -0.34 -9.72 12.12
CA LEU A 531 -0.59 -8.34 11.72
C LEU A 531 -0.43 -8.16 10.20
N ASP A 532 -1.18 -7.20 9.68
CA ASP A 532 -0.91 -6.61 8.38
C ASP A 532 0.51 -6.03 8.33
N VAL A 533 1.29 -6.35 7.31
CA VAL A 533 2.67 -5.87 7.14
C VAL A 533 2.79 -4.35 7.14
N TRP A 534 1.73 -3.63 6.78
CA TRP A 534 1.69 -2.17 6.89
C TRP A 534 1.66 -1.67 8.34
N VAL A 535 1.33 -2.53 9.31
CA VAL A 535 1.51 -2.22 10.75
C VAL A 535 2.98 -2.26 11.12
N ASP A 536 3.73 -3.21 10.57
CA ASP A 536 5.17 -3.35 10.80
C ASP A 536 5.90 -2.08 10.35
N SER A 537 5.85 -1.77 9.07
CA SER A 537 6.49 -0.58 8.51
C SER A 537 5.88 0.73 9.00
N GLY A 538 4.56 0.77 9.22
CA GLY A 538 3.88 1.96 9.73
C GLY A 538 4.23 2.32 11.18
N SER A 539 4.67 1.34 11.99
CA SER A 539 5.07 1.58 13.38
C SER A 539 6.53 2.02 13.56
N THR A 540 7.32 2.13 12.48
CA THR A 540 8.77 2.34 12.56
C THR A 540 9.19 3.66 13.20
N SER A 541 8.33 4.68 13.23
CA SER A 541 8.56 5.89 14.04
C SER A 541 8.65 5.58 15.53
N TYR A 542 7.99 4.53 16.01
CA TYR A 542 8.03 4.05 17.38
C TYR A 542 8.99 2.88 17.54
N SER A 543 8.81 1.81 16.74
CA SER A 543 9.57 0.57 16.91
C SER A 543 11.06 0.72 16.57
N VAL A 544 11.43 1.76 15.81
CA VAL A 544 12.79 2.03 15.38
C VAL A 544 13.28 3.40 15.89
N VAL A 545 12.61 4.50 15.52
CA VAL A 545 13.14 5.85 15.80
C VAL A 545 13.14 6.16 17.29
N ASP A 546 12.03 5.92 18.00
CA ASP A 546 11.99 6.13 19.45
C ASP A 546 12.90 5.15 20.24
N ALA A 547 13.16 3.97 19.66
CA ALA A 547 13.93 2.92 20.34
C ALA A 547 15.46 3.06 20.17
N ARG A 548 15.92 3.87 19.20
CA ARG A 548 17.35 3.97 18.87
C ARG A 548 17.96 5.27 19.39
N PRO A 549 19.06 5.19 20.19
CA PRO A 549 19.66 6.34 20.83
C PRO A 549 20.26 7.37 19.86
N GLU A 550 20.67 6.94 18.66
CA GLU A 550 21.23 7.83 17.63
C GLU A 550 20.23 8.86 17.10
N PHE A 551 18.95 8.66 17.28
CA PHE A 551 17.89 9.61 16.93
C PHE A 551 17.53 10.57 18.08
N GLY A 552 18.05 10.34 19.29
CA GLY A 552 17.93 11.26 20.43
C GLY A 552 16.49 11.54 20.88
N GLY A 553 15.55 10.65 20.61
CA GLY A 553 14.12 10.83 20.94
C GLY A 553 13.40 11.89 20.09
N HIS A 554 14.00 12.34 18.99
CA HIS A 554 13.39 13.29 18.07
C HIS A 554 12.48 12.61 17.05
N ALA A 555 11.31 13.19 16.80
CA ALA A 555 10.49 12.77 15.66
C ALA A 555 11.22 13.00 14.34
N PRO A 556 11.03 12.14 13.32
CA PRO A 556 11.59 12.34 12.00
C PRO A 556 11.25 13.72 11.41
N ASP A 557 12.28 14.41 10.86
CA ASP A 557 12.09 15.67 10.16
C ASP A 557 11.51 15.42 8.77
N LEU A 558 11.89 14.32 8.11
CA LEU A 558 11.52 14.04 6.74
C LEU A 558 11.24 12.55 6.49
N TYR A 559 10.10 12.29 5.84
CA TYR A 559 9.82 11.05 5.11
C TYR A 559 9.91 11.33 3.61
N LEU A 560 10.56 10.43 2.86
CA LEU A 560 10.75 10.58 1.41
C LEU A 560 10.47 9.26 0.71
N GLU A 561 9.42 9.21 -0.14
CA GLU A 561 9.07 8.04 -0.94
C GLU A 561 8.38 8.43 -2.26
N GLY A 562 8.04 7.43 -3.06
CA GLY A 562 7.24 7.59 -4.27
C GLY A 562 5.79 7.98 -4.00
N SER A 563 5.12 8.47 -5.03
CA SER A 563 3.74 8.97 -4.96
C SER A 563 2.70 7.89 -4.61
N ASP A 564 3.01 6.60 -4.80
CA ASP A 564 2.19 5.46 -4.38
C ASP A 564 2.09 5.35 -2.85
N GLN A 565 3.07 5.86 -2.12
CA GLN A 565 3.15 5.74 -0.67
C GLN A 565 2.16 6.64 0.10
N HIS A 566 1.40 7.50 -0.59
CA HIS A 566 0.24 8.17 0.02
C HIS A 566 -0.84 7.16 0.45
N ARG A 567 -1.00 6.06 -0.28
CA ARG A 567 -1.88 4.94 0.09
C ARG A 567 -1.16 3.85 0.90
N GLY A 568 0.15 3.89 0.97
CA GLY A 568 1.01 2.94 1.66
C GLY A 568 1.60 3.52 2.95
N TRP A 569 2.94 3.63 2.99
CA TRP A 569 3.70 3.93 4.19
C TRP A 569 3.41 5.30 4.82
N PHE A 570 3.16 6.35 4.02
CA PHE A 570 2.79 7.65 4.59
C PHE A 570 1.50 7.58 5.39
N MET A 571 0.50 6.87 4.85
CA MET A 571 -0.81 6.73 5.51
C MET A 571 -0.76 5.77 6.69
N SER A 572 -0.15 4.59 6.57
CA SER A 572 -0.04 3.63 7.67
C SER A 572 0.74 4.22 8.85
N SER A 573 1.85 4.92 8.58
CA SER A 573 2.62 5.62 9.61
C SER A 573 1.80 6.71 10.30
N LEU A 574 1.03 7.49 9.54
CA LEU A 574 0.16 8.53 10.09
C LEU A 574 -0.92 7.92 11.01
N MET A 575 -1.62 6.88 10.54
CA MET A 575 -2.68 6.23 11.30
C MET A 575 -2.16 5.65 12.62
N ILE A 576 -1.05 4.90 12.56
CA ILE A 576 -0.47 4.26 13.74
C ILE A 576 0.04 5.30 14.74
N SER A 577 0.80 6.30 14.29
CA SER A 577 1.31 7.34 15.16
C SER A 577 0.18 8.16 15.78
N THR A 578 -0.84 8.50 15.01
CA THR A 578 -2.02 9.22 15.53
C THR A 578 -2.81 8.37 16.51
N ALA A 579 -3.02 7.08 16.24
CA ALA A 579 -3.70 6.17 17.16
C ALA A 579 -2.93 5.96 18.48
N MET A 580 -1.59 6.00 18.44
CA MET A 580 -0.72 5.81 19.60
C MET A 580 -0.48 7.09 20.40
N LYS A 581 -0.21 8.22 19.71
CA LYS A 581 0.34 9.45 20.28
C LYS A 581 -0.51 10.69 20.01
N GLY A 582 -1.55 10.60 19.17
CA GLY A 582 -2.36 11.74 18.72
C GLY A 582 -1.63 12.72 17.80
N LYS A 583 -0.48 12.31 17.18
CA LYS A 583 0.38 13.19 16.38
C LYS A 583 0.89 12.48 15.13
N ALA A 584 1.15 13.25 14.07
CA ALA A 584 1.85 12.76 12.88
C ALA A 584 3.28 12.30 13.24
N PRO A 585 3.80 11.25 12.57
CA PRO A 585 5.14 10.71 12.83
C PRO A 585 6.26 11.52 12.19
N TYR A 586 5.94 12.46 11.32
CA TYR A 586 6.88 13.23 10.50
C TYR A 586 6.49 14.71 10.46
N ARG A 587 7.49 15.57 10.25
CA ARG A 587 7.28 17.02 10.08
C ARG A 587 7.12 17.43 8.61
N GLN A 588 7.81 16.71 7.72
CA GLN A 588 7.80 16.94 6.28
C GLN A 588 7.64 15.62 5.53
N VAL A 589 6.95 15.66 4.40
CA VAL A 589 6.84 14.54 3.46
C VAL A 589 7.26 15.03 2.08
N LEU A 590 8.31 14.40 1.53
CA LEU A 590 8.74 14.65 0.17
C LEU A 590 8.34 13.47 -0.72
N THR A 591 7.67 13.79 -1.81
CA THR A 591 7.16 12.79 -2.75
C THR A 591 7.86 12.90 -4.09
N HIS A 592 8.42 11.80 -4.58
CA HIS A 592 8.94 11.73 -5.95
C HIS A 592 7.98 10.98 -6.88
N GLY A 593 8.07 11.26 -8.18
CA GLY A 593 7.30 10.57 -9.21
C GLY A 593 7.82 9.16 -9.49
N PHE A 594 7.12 8.46 -10.40
CA PHE A 594 7.54 7.16 -10.89
C PHE A 594 8.68 7.28 -11.92
N THR A 595 9.44 6.19 -12.05
CA THR A 595 10.39 6.04 -13.14
C THR A 595 9.68 5.43 -14.37
N VAL A 596 9.87 6.08 -15.52
CA VAL A 596 9.27 5.68 -16.80
C VAL A 596 10.36 5.49 -17.86
N ASP A 597 10.03 4.79 -18.96
CA ASP A 597 10.96 4.67 -20.08
C ASP A 597 11.12 6.00 -20.85
N GLY A 598 11.98 6.02 -21.85
CA GLY A 598 12.24 7.23 -22.65
C GLY A 598 11.04 7.75 -23.44
N GLN A 599 9.93 7.01 -23.51
CA GLN A 599 8.64 7.41 -24.10
C GLN A 599 7.56 7.73 -23.06
N GLY A 600 7.90 7.80 -21.78
CA GLY A 600 6.95 8.09 -20.70
C GLY A 600 6.06 6.89 -20.31
N ARG A 601 6.41 5.67 -20.68
CA ARG A 601 5.63 4.48 -20.37
C ARG A 601 6.13 3.82 -19.08
N LYS A 602 5.23 3.24 -18.30
CA LYS A 602 5.57 2.43 -17.12
C LYS A 602 6.51 1.29 -17.54
N MET A 603 7.60 1.12 -16.80
CA MET A 603 8.54 0.02 -17.01
C MET A 603 7.98 -1.30 -16.49
N SER A 604 8.10 -2.37 -17.28
CA SER A 604 7.79 -3.73 -16.84
C SER A 604 8.67 -4.75 -17.57
N LYS A 605 8.91 -5.89 -16.88
CA LYS A 605 9.67 -7.00 -17.50
C LYS A 605 8.97 -7.59 -18.72
N SER A 606 7.64 -7.59 -18.72
CA SER A 606 6.82 -8.12 -19.82
C SER A 606 6.94 -7.28 -21.10
N ILE A 607 7.13 -5.97 -20.98
CA ILE A 607 7.34 -5.06 -22.11
C ILE A 607 8.81 -5.03 -22.54
N GLY A 608 9.74 -5.46 -21.67
CA GLY A 608 11.19 -5.46 -21.94
C GLY A 608 11.84 -4.08 -21.93
N ASN A 609 11.18 -3.07 -21.33
CA ASN A 609 11.64 -1.67 -21.25
C ASN A 609 12.28 -1.31 -19.91
N THR A 610 12.65 -2.30 -19.09
CA THR A 610 13.25 -2.10 -17.76
C THR A 610 14.74 -1.75 -17.88
N VAL A 611 15.20 -0.82 -17.04
CA VAL A 611 16.62 -0.48 -16.86
C VAL A 611 17.06 -1.02 -15.49
N ALA A 612 17.99 -1.98 -15.51
CA ALA A 612 18.55 -2.52 -14.26
C ALA A 612 19.68 -1.59 -13.76
N PRO A 613 19.62 -1.10 -12.51
CA PRO A 613 20.65 -0.23 -11.97
C PRO A 613 22.03 -0.88 -11.94
N GLN A 614 22.10 -2.19 -11.72
CA GLN A 614 23.33 -2.98 -11.73
C GLN A 614 24.05 -2.89 -13.07
N ASP A 615 23.32 -2.99 -14.18
CA ASP A 615 23.87 -2.89 -15.52
C ASP A 615 24.44 -1.48 -15.79
N VAL A 616 23.73 -0.45 -15.35
CA VAL A 616 24.19 0.94 -15.48
C VAL A 616 25.46 1.17 -14.64
N MET A 617 25.47 0.73 -13.40
CA MET A 617 26.65 0.85 -12.51
C MET A 617 27.87 0.12 -13.06
N ASN A 618 27.68 -1.05 -13.66
CA ASN A 618 28.75 -1.86 -14.24
C ASN A 618 29.28 -1.30 -15.56
N LYS A 619 28.47 -0.55 -16.32
CA LYS A 619 28.86 0.04 -17.61
C LYS A 619 29.35 1.48 -17.47
N LEU A 620 28.59 2.31 -16.79
CA LEU A 620 28.79 3.77 -16.72
C LEU A 620 29.30 4.26 -15.38
N GLY A 621 29.03 3.49 -14.30
CA GLY A 621 29.30 3.89 -12.91
C GLY A 621 28.08 4.45 -12.19
N ALA A 622 28.10 4.38 -10.86
CA ALA A 622 27.05 4.88 -9.98
C ALA A 622 26.89 6.42 -10.06
N ASP A 623 28.01 7.16 -10.23
CA ASP A 623 27.96 8.62 -10.33
C ASP A 623 27.14 9.11 -11.52
N ILE A 624 27.01 8.33 -12.59
CA ILE A 624 26.15 8.70 -13.72
C ILE A 624 24.67 8.58 -13.36
N LEU A 625 24.28 7.53 -12.62
CA LEU A 625 22.92 7.40 -12.06
C LEU A 625 22.63 8.55 -11.08
N ARG A 626 23.59 8.85 -10.20
CA ARG A 626 23.45 9.90 -9.20
C ARG A 626 23.30 11.28 -9.87
N LEU A 627 24.08 11.55 -10.93
CA LEU A 627 23.98 12.79 -11.70
C LEU A 627 22.66 12.90 -12.46
N TRP A 628 22.18 11.79 -13.05
CA TRP A 628 20.86 11.76 -13.68
C TRP A 628 19.77 12.12 -12.67
N VAL A 629 19.73 11.48 -11.49
CA VAL A 629 18.75 11.78 -10.43
C VAL A 629 18.86 13.23 -9.97
N ALA A 630 20.07 13.74 -9.73
CA ALA A 630 20.30 15.10 -9.24
C ALA A 630 19.92 16.19 -10.27
N SER A 631 19.93 15.86 -11.57
CA SER A 631 19.63 16.80 -12.67
C SER A 631 18.20 16.69 -13.21
N THR A 632 17.39 15.77 -12.68
CA THR A 632 16.01 15.54 -13.12
C THR A 632 15.04 16.11 -12.08
N ASP A 633 13.95 16.71 -12.53
CA ASP A 633 12.85 17.09 -11.63
C ASP A 633 12.17 15.84 -11.10
N TYR A 634 12.34 15.60 -9.80
CA TYR A 634 11.78 14.42 -9.11
C TYR A 634 10.28 14.55 -8.80
N SER A 635 9.72 15.76 -8.87
CA SER A 635 8.31 16.01 -8.49
C SER A 635 7.30 15.39 -9.46
N GLY A 636 7.73 15.10 -10.70
CA GLY A 636 6.98 14.42 -11.74
C GLY A 636 7.57 13.05 -12.10
N GLU A 637 7.09 12.46 -13.19
CA GLU A 637 7.65 11.23 -13.74
C GLU A 637 9.09 11.41 -14.23
N MET A 638 9.97 10.51 -13.84
CA MET A 638 11.41 10.56 -14.18
C MET A 638 11.71 9.58 -15.31
N ALA A 639 11.92 10.12 -16.52
CA ALA A 639 12.28 9.30 -17.66
C ALA A 639 13.73 8.83 -17.58
N VAL A 640 13.96 7.54 -17.93
CA VAL A 640 15.29 6.93 -18.04
C VAL A 640 15.41 6.07 -19.29
N SER A 641 16.52 6.23 -20.01
CA SER A 641 16.90 5.43 -21.17
C SER A 641 18.41 5.47 -21.36
N ASP A 642 18.95 4.59 -22.21
CA ASP A 642 20.38 4.61 -22.55
C ASP A 642 20.83 5.97 -23.11
N GLU A 643 19.96 6.63 -23.89
CA GLU A 643 20.26 7.95 -24.44
C GLU A 643 20.34 9.01 -23.34
N ILE A 644 19.38 9.03 -22.39
CA ILE A 644 19.37 9.95 -21.27
C ILE A 644 20.61 9.75 -20.38
N LEU A 645 20.97 8.49 -20.09
CA LEU A 645 22.15 8.15 -19.31
C LEU A 645 23.46 8.53 -20.03
N LYS A 646 23.54 8.41 -21.35
CA LYS A 646 24.67 8.91 -22.16
C LYS A 646 24.82 10.41 -22.05
N ARG A 647 23.72 11.18 -22.09
CA ARG A 647 23.75 12.66 -21.89
C ARG A 647 24.26 13.01 -20.49
N SER A 648 23.85 12.25 -19.46
CA SER A 648 24.38 12.44 -18.09
C SER A 648 25.88 12.12 -18.03
N ALA A 649 26.33 11.08 -18.72
CA ALA A 649 27.74 10.74 -18.83
C ALA A 649 28.57 11.84 -19.54
N ASP A 650 28.00 12.48 -20.56
CA ASP A 650 28.62 13.61 -21.25
C ASP A 650 28.71 14.84 -20.33
N ALA A 651 27.66 15.14 -19.55
CA ALA A 651 27.69 16.19 -18.55
C ALA A 651 28.76 15.92 -17.49
N TYR A 652 28.84 14.68 -16.96
CA TYR A 652 29.87 14.25 -16.03
C TYR A 652 31.27 14.46 -16.59
N ARG A 653 31.50 14.09 -17.87
CA ARG A 653 32.79 14.25 -18.54
C ARG A 653 33.19 15.74 -18.61
N ARG A 654 32.28 16.65 -18.90
CA ARG A 654 32.55 18.10 -18.91
C ARG A 654 32.92 18.61 -17.53
N ILE A 655 32.15 18.26 -16.49
CA ILE A 655 32.45 18.63 -15.10
C ILE A 655 33.83 18.12 -14.72
N ARG A 656 34.14 16.87 -15.02
CA ARG A 656 35.41 16.24 -14.71
C ARG A 656 36.59 16.90 -15.43
N ASN A 657 36.44 17.23 -16.73
CA ASN A 657 37.47 17.88 -17.52
C ASN A 657 37.78 19.27 -16.96
N THR A 658 36.75 20.03 -16.56
CA THR A 658 36.91 21.35 -15.91
C THR A 658 37.65 21.19 -14.57
N ALA A 659 37.26 20.25 -13.73
CA ALA A 659 37.97 19.97 -12.47
C ALA A 659 39.44 19.61 -12.70
N ARG A 660 39.73 18.74 -13.70
CA ARG A 660 41.11 18.39 -14.06
C ARG A 660 41.93 19.64 -14.53
N PHE A 661 41.32 20.48 -15.35
CA PHE A 661 41.96 21.71 -15.81
C PHE A 661 42.31 22.63 -14.62
N LEU A 662 41.36 22.87 -13.73
CA LEU A 662 41.58 23.70 -12.54
C LEU A 662 42.67 23.10 -11.64
N LEU A 663 42.62 21.81 -11.32
CA LEU A 663 43.61 21.15 -10.48
C LEU A 663 45.02 21.18 -11.10
N ALA A 664 45.15 21.02 -12.41
CA ALA A 664 46.42 21.08 -13.09
C ALA A 664 47.05 22.47 -13.03
N ASN A 665 46.23 23.55 -13.09
CA ASN A 665 46.69 24.91 -12.95
C ASN A 665 47.06 25.31 -11.50
N LEU A 666 46.74 24.50 -10.52
CA LEU A 666 47.16 24.64 -9.13
C LEU A 666 48.46 23.93 -8.81
N SER A 667 49.15 23.33 -9.81
CA SER A 667 50.41 22.66 -9.60
C SER A 667 51.46 23.65 -9.05
N GLY A 668 52.07 23.28 -7.88
CA GLY A 668 53.02 24.15 -7.19
C GLY A 668 52.43 25.34 -6.39
N PHE A 669 51.12 25.56 -6.41
CA PHE A 669 50.44 26.58 -5.62
C PHE A 669 50.35 26.22 -4.15
N ASN A 670 50.85 27.08 -3.27
CA ASN A 670 50.72 26.96 -1.82
C ASN A 670 49.80 28.05 -1.26
N PRO A 671 48.60 27.69 -0.73
CA PRO A 671 47.65 28.68 -0.21
C PRO A 671 48.22 29.58 0.94
N ALA A 672 49.23 29.11 1.66
CA ALA A 672 49.79 29.86 2.75
C ALA A 672 50.73 31.00 2.30
N THR A 673 51.31 30.88 1.10
CA THR A 673 52.29 31.83 0.59
C THR A 673 51.87 32.53 -0.70
N ASP A 674 51.03 31.93 -1.50
CA ASP A 674 50.77 32.33 -2.89
C ASP A 674 49.40 32.98 -3.09
N LEU A 675 48.64 33.16 -1.99
CA LEU A 675 47.33 33.85 -2.06
C LEU A 675 47.54 35.31 -2.36
N VAL A 676 46.91 35.80 -3.42
CA VAL A 676 46.84 37.21 -3.82
C VAL A 676 45.63 37.87 -3.17
N LYS A 677 45.83 39.04 -2.57
CA LYS A 677 44.74 39.82 -1.99
C LYS A 677 43.78 40.30 -3.07
N PRO A 678 42.48 40.49 -2.77
CA PRO A 678 41.49 40.94 -3.77
C PRO A 678 41.88 42.24 -4.49
N GLU A 679 42.55 43.15 -3.81
CA GLU A 679 43.01 44.44 -4.35
C GLU A 679 44.16 44.31 -5.37
N GLU A 680 44.95 43.25 -5.20
CA GLU A 680 46.12 42.94 -6.03
C GLU A 680 45.80 42.02 -7.20
N MET A 681 44.59 41.46 -7.23
CA MET A 681 44.11 40.57 -8.32
C MET A 681 43.91 41.39 -9.62
N VAL A 682 44.25 40.77 -10.75
CA VAL A 682 43.87 41.31 -12.05
C VAL A 682 42.35 41.32 -12.20
N VAL A 683 41.80 42.21 -13.03
CA VAL A 683 40.35 42.45 -13.11
C VAL A 683 39.55 41.19 -13.41
N VAL A 684 40.02 40.33 -14.30
CA VAL A 684 39.34 39.08 -14.68
C VAL A 684 39.29 38.09 -13.53
N ASP A 685 40.36 37.98 -12.74
CA ASP A 685 40.42 37.05 -11.60
C ASP A 685 39.51 37.56 -10.47
N ARG A 686 39.53 38.87 -10.20
CA ARG A 686 38.63 39.46 -9.23
C ARG A 686 37.15 39.29 -9.61
N TRP A 687 36.83 39.44 -10.88
CA TRP A 687 35.49 39.14 -11.41
C TRP A 687 35.13 37.67 -11.21
N ALA A 688 36.00 36.73 -11.55
CA ALA A 688 35.76 35.29 -11.42
C ALA A 688 35.55 34.88 -9.97
N VAL A 689 36.38 35.36 -9.03
CA VAL A 689 36.23 35.09 -7.58
C VAL A 689 34.91 35.69 -7.08
N GLY A 690 34.58 36.94 -7.46
CA GLY A 690 33.30 37.55 -7.10
C GLY A 690 32.08 36.76 -7.62
N ARG A 691 32.15 36.26 -8.86
CA ARG A 691 31.09 35.40 -9.42
C ARG A 691 30.96 34.04 -8.68
N ALA A 692 32.09 33.41 -8.31
CA ALA A 692 32.10 32.21 -7.53
C ALA A 692 31.47 32.41 -6.14
N GLN A 693 31.80 33.52 -5.49
CA GLN A 693 31.23 33.90 -4.19
C GLN A 693 29.71 34.16 -4.29
N ALA A 694 29.27 34.87 -5.33
CA ALA A 694 27.84 35.11 -5.58
C ALA A 694 27.08 33.80 -5.85
N ALA A 695 27.65 32.90 -6.65
CA ALA A 695 27.06 31.58 -6.89
C ALA A 695 26.96 30.76 -5.60
N GLN A 696 27.97 30.78 -4.74
CA GLN A 696 27.93 30.11 -3.43
C GLN A 696 26.84 30.68 -2.54
N ALA A 697 26.70 32.02 -2.49
CA ALA A 697 25.67 32.68 -1.71
C ALA A 697 24.23 32.31 -2.14
N ILE A 698 24.02 32.02 -3.43
CA ILE A 698 22.74 31.52 -3.98
C ILE A 698 22.54 30.05 -3.63
N SER A 699 23.59 29.23 -3.76
CA SER A 699 23.50 27.77 -3.59
C SER A 699 23.32 27.35 -2.13
N LEU A 700 23.95 28.02 -1.16
CA LEU A 700 23.88 27.68 0.26
C LEU A 700 22.47 27.76 0.87
N PRO A 701 21.60 28.77 0.59
CA PRO A 701 20.22 28.76 1.05
C PRO A 701 19.39 27.61 0.47
N LEU A 702 19.62 27.23 -0.80
CA LEU A 702 18.91 26.13 -1.47
C LEU A 702 19.21 24.78 -0.83
N THR A 703 20.41 24.60 -0.27
CA THR A 703 20.74 23.36 0.48
C THR A 703 20.23 23.39 1.93
N ARG A 704 19.91 24.55 2.49
CA ARG A 704 19.36 24.71 3.84
C ARG A 704 17.84 24.53 3.88
N THR A 705 17.13 24.99 2.87
CA THR A 705 15.73 24.65 2.64
C THR A 705 15.68 23.26 2.02
N THR A 706 14.74 22.44 2.44
CA THR A 706 14.47 21.14 1.84
C THR A 706 14.35 21.33 0.34
N ILE A 707 15.11 20.59 -0.45
CA ILE A 707 15.35 20.76 -1.88
C ILE A 707 14.16 21.41 -2.61
N SER A 708 14.22 22.71 -2.81
CA SER A 708 13.26 23.43 -3.63
C SER A 708 13.58 23.16 -5.10
N THR A 709 12.59 22.76 -5.86
CA THR A 709 12.64 22.53 -7.31
C THR A 709 12.75 23.81 -8.16
N LYS A 710 13.27 24.91 -7.58
CA LYS A 710 13.50 26.16 -8.34
C LYS A 710 14.96 26.33 -8.70
#